data_21ceac3d755e64ce84685403c6080713
#
_entry.id   21ceac3d755e64ce84685403c6080713
#
_cell.length_a   1.000
_cell.length_b   1.000
_cell.length_c   1.000
_cell.angle_alpha   90.00
_cell.angle_beta   90.00
_cell.angle_gamma   90.00
#
_symmetry.space_group_name_H-M   'P 1'
#
loop_
_entity.id
_entity.type
_entity.pdbx_description
1 polymer ?
#
loop_
_entity_poly.entity_id
_entity_poly.type
_entity_poly.pdbx_seq_one_letter_code
_entity_poly.pdbx_strand_id
1 'polypeptide(L)'
;MTVTVDEIVQLRVGGLPVETARDLASPGALEWAERVLGARARVAELREGASDQLAGHVRGAPDGLRKELVQIRRAVFNGRRADRAIAALPTGLAEVVAAVVEPVRRAEAELAELEAAGRTSFPDWLVGERRRLASLLEDEDFSDGLAVAVPGAGRSLRAYPRKGVVAVPNKQMRKCERSLMSYAMRAAAKASPFSTFTPTALTSFTAGAPGWERLPSRPRRHSRWSIYPVARALGGLREDRRRLQGLPLRLSRTVQPRSDGGLDVVRSVYEYKDSDRGEDYATCEQSVVRLRQSEVCRIVTDLLGEGTLVFETVVAGLAERAGLTRERAGEALARLVRLGLVEVDGLDLHPHTAHRAGTARRILCAAGDDDAAGLARALDRYEESASAVGGTTGAERERAVARVRDAVEDLYEIAGLQARPPRTVVYEDCALGRGVYRGPALRWSEEECRALGVLATLLDPAQTDRALMRGYFVQSVGEGGRCADVPGFLRSFDADLYDSHKTRTLDPRAATSEDPWLRWGEAWRWEEARRALTSLIEAGEDELDLLPVLTGDSELLRGLDLPRYRYRHLFLFAQVLPEGSAGSLVVNRIFGHAGFGLSRFAYMHGPEGARVARDQEERARLSGVRLAEVSGGAAFTNLNLHGPLLGTEIIQPGDPGGSSAPTRMDLDGLVLEDRPGESRLALVAPDGEEVQPAYLGYLVLSATPLPTQLLALLAPASNVTTSFVPDLPEGSGPRTLPRVRIGSLVVRRRTVQVPTALLPEPDPATPEGYPEWVRWWRDAGLPERCYVSLAGRDGMPPGKPRYLEVSGLVNLAASSHEWRGQDGWLNVSEALPDLSETVINREDDHRIHEMVLGFDLTNPVTEGAVS
;
A
#
# COMPACT_ATOMS: atom_id res chain seq x y z
N MET A 1 4.00 24.41 -21.32
CA MET A 1 3.48 23.13 -20.79
C MET A 1 1.99 23.28 -20.61
N THR A 2 1.20 22.42 -21.24
CA THR A 2 -0.28 22.45 -21.16
C THR A 2 -0.73 21.40 -20.16
N VAL A 3 -1.76 21.71 -19.39
CA VAL A 3 -2.37 20.78 -18.41
C VAL A 3 -3.74 20.38 -18.90
N THR A 4 -3.99 19.07 -18.96
CA THR A 4 -5.31 18.51 -19.32
C THR A 4 -5.74 17.50 -18.25
N VAL A 5 -6.90 17.69 -17.65
CA VAL A 5 -7.48 16.77 -16.65
C VAL A 5 -8.37 15.74 -17.34
N ASP A 6 -8.33 14.51 -16.89
CA ASP A 6 -9.19 13.44 -17.39
C ASP A 6 -10.67 13.74 -17.13
N GLU A 7 -11.50 13.53 -18.15
CA GLU A 7 -12.95 13.72 -18.06
C GLU A 7 -13.60 12.70 -17.12
N ILE A 8 -13.11 11.47 -17.14
CA ILE A 8 -13.64 10.38 -16.35
C ILE A 8 -12.66 10.05 -15.23
N VAL A 9 -13.19 9.98 -14.03
CA VAL A 9 -12.46 9.78 -12.77
C VAL A 9 -12.96 8.53 -12.09
N GLN A 10 -12.06 7.74 -11.51
CA GLN A 10 -12.48 6.65 -10.64
C GLN A 10 -12.76 7.18 -9.24
N LEU A 11 -13.88 6.75 -8.70
CA LEU A 11 -14.28 7.01 -7.32
C LEU A 11 -14.20 5.73 -6.50
N ARG A 12 -13.66 5.81 -5.30
CA ARG A 12 -13.65 4.77 -4.28
C ARG A 12 -14.49 5.22 -3.11
N VAL A 13 -15.47 4.42 -2.71
CA VAL A 13 -16.47 4.82 -1.71
C VAL A 13 -16.44 3.87 -0.53
N GLY A 14 -16.46 4.36 0.70
CA GLY A 14 -16.53 3.55 1.90
C GLY A 14 -17.78 2.64 1.92
N GLY A 15 -17.61 1.42 2.38
CA GLY A 15 -18.69 0.42 2.46
C GLY A 15 -19.67 0.66 3.61
N LEU A 16 -19.20 1.29 4.68
CA LEU A 16 -20.02 1.71 5.84
C LEU A 16 -20.13 3.23 5.91
N PRO A 17 -21.20 3.77 6.52
CA PRO A 17 -21.31 5.18 6.85
C PRO A 17 -20.15 5.66 7.74
N VAL A 18 -19.73 6.91 7.61
CA VAL A 18 -18.71 7.49 8.48
C VAL A 18 -19.18 7.61 9.93
N GLU A 19 -20.49 7.73 10.13
CA GLU A 19 -21.16 7.73 11.43
C GLU A 19 -20.81 6.48 12.22
N THR A 20 -20.62 5.32 11.55
CA THR A 20 -20.18 4.06 12.18
C THR A 20 -18.91 4.24 13.01
N ALA A 21 -17.92 4.97 12.50
CA ALA A 21 -16.69 5.21 13.23
C ALA A 21 -16.90 6.06 14.47
N ARG A 22 -17.79 7.06 14.40
CA ARG A 22 -18.17 7.94 15.51
C ARG A 22 -19.06 7.23 16.54
N ASP A 23 -19.97 6.39 16.08
CA ASP A 23 -20.84 5.60 16.96
C ASP A 23 -20.05 4.56 17.78
N LEU A 24 -18.90 4.10 17.28
CA LEU A 24 -18.00 3.20 18.01
C LEU A 24 -17.12 3.93 19.04
N ALA A 25 -17.51 5.14 19.45
CA ALA A 25 -16.87 5.94 20.49
C ALA A 25 -17.79 6.14 21.70
N SER A 26 -17.21 6.54 22.83
CA SER A 26 -17.89 6.86 24.08
C SER A 26 -17.46 8.24 24.57
N PRO A 27 -18.05 9.35 24.06
CA PRO A 27 -17.69 10.71 24.49
C PRO A 27 -17.78 10.92 26.00
N GLY A 28 -18.76 10.28 26.67
CA GLY A 28 -18.89 10.36 28.13
C GLY A 28 -17.72 9.75 28.90
N ALA A 29 -16.99 8.78 28.30
CA ALA A 29 -15.76 8.26 28.90
C ALA A 29 -14.62 9.29 28.80
N LEU A 30 -14.51 9.99 27.68
CA LEU A 30 -13.53 11.06 27.49
C LEU A 30 -13.80 12.22 28.44
N GLU A 31 -15.04 12.70 28.52
CA GLU A 31 -15.43 13.77 29.45
C GLU A 31 -15.13 13.38 30.90
N TRP A 32 -15.41 12.14 31.29
CA TRP A 32 -15.07 11.65 32.63
C TRP A 32 -13.56 11.65 32.86
N ALA A 33 -12.75 11.14 31.92
CA ALA A 33 -11.29 11.11 32.06
C ALA A 33 -10.73 12.50 32.18
N GLU A 34 -11.22 13.46 31.42
CA GLU A 34 -10.85 14.88 31.48
C GLU A 34 -11.16 15.50 32.83
N ARG A 35 -12.35 15.23 33.38
CA ARG A 35 -12.72 15.69 34.70
C ARG A 35 -11.82 15.10 35.79
N VAL A 36 -11.48 13.81 35.67
CA VAL A 36 -10.52 13.16 36.60
C VAL A 36 -9.15 13.82 36.53
N LEU A 37 -8.64 14.08 35.31
CA LEU A 37 -7.35 14.75 35.13
C LEU A 37 -7.36 16.19 35.65
N GLY A 38 -8.43 16.96 35.42
CA GLY A 38 -8.62 18.29 35.98
C GLY A 38 -8.68 18.26 37.52
N ALA A 39 -9.40 17.31 38.10
CA ALA A 39 -9.47 17.16 39.56
C ALA A 39 -8.11 16.75 40.16
N ARG A 40 -7.35 15.85 39.49
CA ARG A 40 -5.97 15.49 39.92
C ARG A 40 -5.02 16.68 39.91
N ALA A 41 -5.07 17.51 38.86
CA ALA A 41 -4.28 18.72 38.75
C ALA A 41 -4.64 19.70 39.87
N ARG A 42 -5.95 19.94 40.13
CA ARG A 42 -6.42 20.79 41.21
C ARG A 42 -5.99 20.30 42.59
N VAL A 43 -6.05 18.99 42.85
CA VAL A 43 -5.55 18.41 44.11
C VAL A 43 -4.06 18.67 44.26
N ALA A 44 -3.28 18.51 43.22
CA ALA A 44 -1.83 18.76 43.24
C ALA A 44 -1.52 20.22 43.56
N GLU A 45 -2.19 21.17 42.90
CA GLU A 45 -2.06 22.60 43.13
C GLU A 45 -2.43 23.00 44.58
N LEU A 46 -3.57 22.50 45.08
CA LEU A 46 -4.02 22.77 46.44
C LEU A 46 -3.06 22.16 47.49
N ARG A 47 -2.48 20.99 47.25
CA ARG A 47 -1.46 20.38 48.12
C ARG A 47 -0.19 21.22 48.19
N GLU A 48 0.27 21.72 47.05
CA GLU A 48 1.42 22.62 46.99
C GLU A 48 1.13 23.93 47.76
N GLY A 49 0.02 24.61 47.48
CA GLY A 49 -0.40 25.82 48.16
C GLY A 49 -0.58 25.64 49.66
N ALA A 50 -1.22 24.55 50.09
CA ALA A 50 -1.34 24.21 51.50
C ALA A 50 0.01 23.94 52.18
N SER A 51 0.90 23.20 51.48
CA SER A 51 2.26 22.96 51.95
C SER A 51 3.04 24.26 52.15
N ASP A 52 2.90 25.25 51.26
CA ASP A 52 3.58 26.55 51.38
C ASP A 52 3.01 27.40 52.52
N GLN A 53 1.70 27.41 52.70
CA GLN A 53 1.05 28.06 53.84
C GLN A 53 1.52 27.42 55.18
N LEU A 54 1.52 26.09 55.27
CA LEU A 54 2.03 25.36 56.43
C LEU A 54 3.52 25.61 56.69
N ALA A 55 4.34 25.85 55.68
CA ALA A 55 5.73 26.26 55.84
C ALA A 55 5.87 27.63 56.52
N GLY A 56 4.94 28.53 56.28
CA GLY A 56 4.84 29.79 57.01
C GLY A 56 4.59 29.58 58.50
N HIS A 57 3.64 28.72 58.82
CA HIS A 57 3.34 28.37 60.21
C HIS A 57 4.50 27.60 60.91
N VAL A 58 5.23 26.75 60.22
CA VAL A 58 6.41 26.06 60.72
C VAL A 58 7.49 27.07 61.14
N ARG A 59 7.72 28.12 60.35
CA ARG A 59 8.71 29.15 60.63
C ARG A 59 8.41 29.98 61.88
N GLY A 60 7.11 30.25 62.09
CA GLY A 60 6.65 31.04 63.25
C GLY A 60 6.40 30.22 64.54
N ALA A 61 6.48 28.88 64.46
CA ALA A 61 6.14 28.02 65.60
C ALA A 61 7.27 27.85 66.62
N PRO A 62 6.91 27.71 67.92
CA PRO A 62 7.85 27.27 68.95
C PRO A 62 8.44 25.90 68.63
N ASP A 63 9.70 25.64 69.13
CA ASP A 63 10.44 24.40 68.84
C ASP A 63 9.65 23.14 69.17
N GLY A 64 8.84 23.11 70.24
CA GLY A 64 8.00 21.97 70.60
C GLY A 64 6.89 21.60 69.60
N LEU A 65 6.41 22.56 68.80
CA LEU A 65 5.34 22.35 67.81
C LEU A 65 5.85 22.28 66.37
N ARG A 66 7.09 22.72 66.17
CA ARG A 66 7.69 22.73 64.81
C ARG A 66 7.73 21.37 64.15
N LYS A 67 8.06 20.34 64.92
CA LYS A 67 8.18 18.96 64.47
C LYS A 67 6.85 18.40 64.01
N GLU A 68 5.76 18.62 64.75
CA GLU A 68 4.40 18.24 64.41
C GLU A 68 3.94 18.92 63.13
N LEU A 69 4.14 20.22 63.01
CA LEU A 69 3.77 21.00 61.82
C LEU A 69 4.51 20.54 60.56
N VAL A 70 5.81 20.21 60.70
CA VAL A 70 6.60 19.61 59.59
C VAL A 70 6.06 18.23 59.18
N GLN A 71 5.62 17.41 60.16
CA GLN A 71 5.03 16.12 59.86
C GLN A 71 3.67 16.28 59.16
N ILE A 72 2.82 17.22 59.57
CA ILE A 72 1.54 17.57 58.94
C ILE A 72 1.78 18.05 57.50
N ARG A 73 2.69 19.01 57.32
CA ARG A 73 3.07 19.52 56.01
C ARG A 73 3.49 18.41 55.04
N ARG A 74 4.40 17.52 55.51
CA ARG A 74 4.83 16.37 54.71
C ARG A 74 3.70 15.38 54.41
N ALA A 75 2.80 15.17 55.38
CA ALA A 75 1.64 14.29 55.14
C ALA A 75 0.72 14.89 54.09
N VAL A 76 0.37 16.17 54.16
CA VAL A 76 -0.48 16.88 53.19
C VAL A 76 0.17 16.85 51.82
N PHE A 77 1.44 17.23 51.70
CA PHE A 77 2.17 17.21 50.41
C PHE A 77 2.19 15.83 49.76
N ASN A 78 2.40 14.76 50.57
CA ASN A 78 2.41 13.39 50.08
C ASN A 78 1.02 12.73 50.02
N GLY A 79 -0.09 13.46 50.14
CA GLY A 79 -1.45 12.94 50.10
C GLY A 79 -1.80 11.98 51.20
N ARG A 80 -1.18 12.10 52.35
CA ARG A 80 -1.46 11.28 53.53
C ARG A 80 -2.36 11.99 54.52
N ARG A 81 -3.23 11.24 55.21
CA ARG A 81 -4.10 11.81 56.25
C ARG A 81 -3.29 12.32 57.41
N ALA A 82 -3.56 13.56 57.85
CA ALA A 82 -2.91 14.24 58.98
C ALA A 82 -3.87 14.53 60.14
N ASP A 83 -5.12 13.98 60.12
CA ASP A 83 -6.19 14.32 61.06
C ASP A 83 -5.81 14.16 62.52
N ARG A 84 -5.16 13.03 62.87
CA ARG A 84 -4.70 12.81 64.24
C ARG A 84 -3.62 13.79 64.70
N ALA A 85 -2.69 14.11 63.79
CA ALA A 85 -1.65 15.06 64.10
C ALA A 85 -2.16 16.49 64.23
N ILE A 86 -3.16 16.88 63.41
CA ILE A 86 -3.86 18.17 63.52
C ILE A 86 -4.63 18.26 64.83
N ALA A 87 -5.36 17.20 65.23
CA ALA A 87 -6.14 17.18 66.45
C ALA A 87 -5.28 17.21 67.73
N ALA A 88 -3.99 16.83 67.65
CA ALA A 88 -3.00 16.89 68.74
C ALA A 88 -2.40 18.28 68.96
N LEU A 89 -2.61 19.25 68.01
CA LEU A 89 -2.14 20.62 68.15
C LEU A 89 -2.98 21.42 69.17
N PRO A 90 -2.46 22.54 69.77
CA PRO A 90 -3.27 23.45 70.54
C PRO A 90 -4.47 23.95 69.75
N THR A 91 -5.66 24.11 70.39
CA THR A 91 -6.97 24.37 69.75
C THR A 91 -6.91 25.44 68.68
N GLY A 92 -6.41 26.63 68.96
CA GLY A 92 -6.35 27.75 68.00
C GLY A 92 -5.40 27.48 66.80
N LEU A 93 -4.30 26.71 66.99
CA LEU A 93 -3.43 26.34 65.91
C LEU A 93 -4.02 25.16 65.09
N ALA A 94 -4.69 24.22 65.74
CA ALA A 94 -5.43 23.15 65.08
C ALA A 94 -6.50 23.66 64.13
N GLU A 95 -7.27 24.69 64.51
CA GLU A 95 -8.27 25.34 63.66
C GLU A 95 -7.68 25.99 62.42
N VAL A 96 -6.58 26.75 62.59
CA VAL A 96 -5.87 27.39 61.49
C VAL A 96 -5.31 26.34 60.49
N VAL A 97 -4.64 25.31 61.00
CA VAL A 97 -4.09 24.24 60.19
C VAL A 97 -5.18 23.44 59.49
N ALA A 98 -6.29 23.17 60.19
CA ALA A 98 -7.45 22.52 59.59
C ALA A 98 -8.04 23.33 58.44
N ALA A 99 -8.17 24.68 58.60
CA ALA A 99 -8.68 25.58 57.55
C ALA A 99 -7.76 25.59 56.30
N VAL A 100 -6.43 25.46 56.44
CA VAL A 100 -5.48 25.34 55.33
C VAL A 100 -5.62 24.01 54.61
N VAL A 101 -5.91 22.90 55.33
CA VAL A 101 -5.98 21.55 54.78
C VAL A 101 -7.37 21.23 54.22
N GLU A 102 -8.42 21.88 54.69
CA GLU A 102 -9.80 21.59 54.26
C GLU A 102 -10.06 21.68 52.74
N PRO A 103 -9.55 22.67 51.99
CA PRO A 103 -9.69 22.71 50.53
C PRO A 103 -9.06 21.49 49.85
N VAL A 104 -7.94 21.02 50.36
CA VAL A 104 -7.28 19.81 49.85
C VAL A 104 -8.17 18.56 50.05
N ARG A 105 -8.73 18.42 51.26
CA ARG A 105 -9.62 17.29 51.58
C ARG A 105 -10.88 17.25 50.74
N ARG A 106 -11.48 18.44 50.49
CA ARG A 106 -12.67 18.52 49.61
C ARG A 106 -12.31 18.09 48.19
N ALA A 107 -11.21 18.59 47.62
CA ALA A 107 -10.78 18.24 46.29
C ALA A 107 -10.40 16.74 46.19
N GLU A 108 -9.79 16.17 47.23
CA GLU A 108 -9.50 14.71 47.29
C GLU A 108 -10.79 13.88 47.37
N ALA A 109 -11.82 14.34 48.10
CA ALA A 109 -13.11 13.67 48.15
C ALA A 109 -13.85 13.74 46.80
N GLU A 110 -13.86 14.91 46.17
CA GLU A 110 -14.44 15.10 44.83
C GLU A 110 -13.74 14.19 43.78
N LEU A 111 -12.41 14.13 43.85
CA LEU A 111 -11.64 13.21 42.95
C LEU A 111 -12.01 11.75 43.21
N ALA A 112 -12.08 11.32 44.47
CA ALA A 112 -12.44 9.96 44.81
C ALA A 112 -13.86 9.60 44.36
N GLU A 113 -14.82 10.54 44.45
CA GLU A 113 -16.17 10.37 43.93
C GLU A 113 -16.20 10.24 42.42
N LEU A 114 -15.43 11.10 41.70
CA LEU A 114 -15.29 11.02 40.24
C LEU A 114 -14.68 9.67 39.78
N GLU A 115 -13.62 9.23 40.44
CA GLU A 115 -12.99 7.94 40.12
C GLU A 115 -13.90 6.76 40.44
N ALA A 116 -14.68 6.81 41.52
CA ALA A 116 -15.66 5.79 41.87
C ALA A 116 -16.81 5.74 40.86
N ALA A 117 -17.33 6.88 40.45
CA ALA A 117 -18.36 6.97 39.41
C ALA A 117 -17.87 6.40 38.09
N GLY A 118 -16.64 6.73 37.70
CA GLY A 118 -16.03 6.16 36.50
C GLY A 118 -15.87 4.65 36.57
N ARG A 119 -15.34 4.10 37.66
CA ARG A 119 -15.25 2.64 37.85
C ARG A 119 -16.60 1.94 37.71
N THR A 120 -17.67 2.58 38.08
CA THR A 120 -19.03 2.04 37.95
C THR A 120 -19.52 2.13 36.50
N SER A 121 -19.31 3.24 35.80
CA SER A 121 -19.82 3.46 34.43
C SER A 121 -18.93 2.84 33.32
N PHE A 122 -17.65 2.63 33.57
CA PHE A 122 -16.68 2.18 32.56
C PHE A 122 -17.03 0.85 31.91
N PRO A 123 -17.50 -0.18 32.66
CA PRO A 123 -18.00 -1.43 32.07
C PRO A 123 -19.15 -1.22 31.07
N ASP A 124 -20.06 -0.28 31.38
CA ASP A 124 -21.21 0.01 30.53
C ASP A 124 -20.80 0.69 29.21
N TRP A 125 -19.83 1.61 29.24
CA TRP A 125 -19.25 2.20 28.03
C TRP A 125 -18.63 1.14 27.14
N LEU A 126 -17.78 0.27 27.68
CA LEU A 126 -17.17 -0.84 26.94
C LEU A 126 -18.21 -1.80 26.34
N VAL A 127 -19.23 -2.18 27.13
CA VAL A 127 -20.32 -3.04 26.65
C VAL A 127 -21.12 -2.33 25.57
N GLY A 128 -21.35 -1.03 25.70
CA GLY A 128 -22.04 -0.20 24.72
C GLY A 128 -21.31 -0.20 23.36
N GLU A 129 -20.00 0.10 23.35
CA GLU A 129 -19.20 0.05 22.12
C GLU A 129 -19.16 -1.37 21.50
N ARG A 130 -18.97 -2.41 22.30
CA ARG A 130 -18.98 -3.80 21.85
C ARG A 130 -20.32 -4.22 21.27
N ARG A 131 -21.44 -3.69 21.81
CA ARG A 131 -22.79 -3.97 21.27
C ARG A 131 -22.93 -3.32 19.89
N ARG A 132 -22.51 -2.04 19.75
CA ARG A 132 -22.50 -1.35 18.46
C ARG A 132 -21.57 -2.04 17.44
N LEU A 133 -20.39 -2.50 17.87
CA LEU A 133 -19.51 -3.28 17.01
C LEU A 133 -20.13 -4.62 16.59
N ALA A 134 -20.84 -5.28 17.48
CA ALA A 134 -21.52 -6.54 17.20
C ALA A 134 -22.71 -6.37 16.24
N SER A 135 -23.46 -5.24 16.31
CA SER A 135 -24.57 -4.98 15.40
C SER A 135 -24.14 -4.78 13.95
N LEU A 136 -22.88 -4.42 13.70
CA LEU A 136 -22.36 -4.34 12.32
C LEU A 136 -22.38 -5.70 11.61
N LEU A 137 -22.41 -6.81 12.33
CA LEU A 137 -22.57 -8.14 11.74
C LEU A 137 -23.97 -8.39 11.16
N GLU A 138 -24.94 -7.52 11.46
CA GLU A 138 -26.28 -7.53 10.89
C GLU A 138 -26.33 -6.80 9.53
N ASP A 139 -25.34 -5.94 9.25
CA ASP A 139 -25.17 -5.35 7.91
C ASP A 139 -24.71 -6.45 6.93
N GLU A 140 -25.51 -6.67 5.88
CA GLU A 140 -25.27 -7.75 4.91
C GLU A 140 -23.97 -7.52 4.13
N ASP A 141 -23.71 -6.31 3.66
CA ASP A 141 -22.52 -5.98 2.88
C ASP A 141 -21.26 -6.11 3.73
N PHE A 142 -21.29 -5.64 4.98
CA PHE A 142 -20.16 -5.76 5.89
C PHE A 142 -19.86 -7.22 6.26
N SER A 143 -20.91 -7.99 6.60
CA SER A 143 -20.80 -9.42 6.93
C SER A 143 -20.26 -10.24 5.75
N ASP A 144 -20.75 -9.96 4.55
CA ASP A 144 -20.32 -10.60 3.29
C ASP A 144 -18.87 -10.28 2.93
N GLY A 145 -18.43 -9.04 3.15
CA GLY A 145 -17.03 -8.65 3.02
C GLY A 145 -16.12 -9.41 3.98
N LEU A 146 -16.57 -9.60 5.23
CA LEU A 146 -15.82 -10.37 6.24
C LEU A 146 -15.66 -11.84 5.84
N ALA A 147 -16.66 -12.45 5.20
CA ALA A 147 -16.59 -13.85 4.75
C ALA A 147 -15.43 -14.08 3.77
N VAL A 148 -15.12 -13.09 2.93
CA VAL A 148 -13.97 -13.14 1.99
C VAL A 148 -12.67 -12.72 2.69
N ALA A 149 -12.71 -11.67 3.53
CA ALA A 149 -11.52 -11.11 4.16
C ALA A 149 -10.91 -12.02 5.23
N VAL A 150 -11.74 -12.77 5.95
CA VAL A 150 -11.32 -13.62 7.07
C VAL A 150 -11.93 -15.03 6.94
N PRO A 151 -11.53 -15.80 5.92
CA PRO A 151 -12.05 -17.14 5.70
C PRO A 151 -11.85 -18.01 6.96
N GLY A 152 -12.87 -18.74 7.36
CA GLY A 152 -12.83 -19.60 8.55
C GLY A 152 -13.10 -18.91 9.91
N ALA A 153 -13.17 -17.58 9.98
CA ALA A 153 -13.52 -16.87 11.22
C ALA A 153 -15.02 -16.83 11.52
N GLY A 154 -15.88 -17.28 10.61
CA GLY A 154 -17.34 -17.18 10.71
C GLY A 154 -17.92 -17.72 12.01
N ARG A 155 -17.37 -18.83 12.56
CA ARG A 155 -17.79 -19.35 13.87
C ARG A 155 -17.53 -18.38 15.01
N SER A 156 -16.36 -17.76 15.06
CA SER A 156 -15.98 -16.79 16.09
C SER A 156 -16.76 -15.47 15.91
N LEU A 157 -16.95 -15.01 14.69
CA LEU A 157 -17.76 -13.83 14.37
C LEU A 157 -19.21 -14.02 14.80
N ARG A 158 -19.85 -15.15 14.48
CA ARG A 158 -21.21 -15.48 14.94
C ARG A 158 -21.32 -15.62 16.46
N ALA A 159 -20.25 -15.99 17.16
CA ALA A 159 -20.25 -16.10 18.61
C ALA A 159 -20.04 -14.74 19.31
N TYR A 160 -19.50 -13.74 18.63
CA TYR A 160 -19.12 -12.46 19.21
C TYR A 160 -20.31 -11.68 19.83
N PRO A 161 -21.49 -11.57 19.22
CA PRO A 161 -22.62 -10.87 19.82
C PRO A 161 -23.05 -11.42 21.18
N ARG A 162 -22.86 -12.73 21.42
CA ARG A 162 -23.24 -13.37 22.68
C ARG A 162 -22.10 -13.48 23.68
N LYS A 163 -20.85 -13.65 23.22
CA LYS A 163 -19.69 -13.97 24.06
C LYS A 163 -18.68 -12.82 24.16
N GLY A 164 -18.69 -11.88 23.21
CA GLY A 164 -17.79 -10.76 23.16
C GLY A 164 -18.36 -9.48 23.78
N VAL A 165 -19.68 -9.32 23.80
CA VAL A 165 -20.38 -8.14 24.34
C VAL A 165 -20.48 -8.25 25.87
N VAL A 166 -19.35 -8.15 26.54
CA VAL A 166 -19.17 -8.19 27.99
C VAL A 166 -18.06 -7.22 28.40
N ALA A 167 -18.03 -6.80 29.67
CA ALA A 167 -17.02 -5.86 30.16
C ALA A 167 -15.58 -6.39 30.00
N VAL A 168 -15.36 -7.69 30.19
CA VAL A 168 -14.04 -8.34 30.05
C VAL A 168 -14.17 -9.59 29.17
N PRO A 169 -14.01 -9.49 27.84
CA PRO A 169 -14.07 -10.64 26.96
C PRO A 169 -12.83 -11.53 27.12
N ASN A 170 -12.99 -12.82 26.83
CA ASN A 170 -11.89 -13.78 26.86
C ASN A 170 -10.90 -13.52 25.68
N LYS A 171 -9.74 -14.20 25.72
CA LYS A 171 -8.67 -14.02 24.70
C LYS A 171 -9.16 -14.20 23.25
N GLN A 172 -10.01 -15.22 23.00
CA GLN A 172 -10.56 -15.49 21.67
C GLN A 172 -11.48 -14.35 21.20
N MET A 173 -12.35 -13.85 22.07
CA MET A 173 -13.27 -12.76 21.75
C MET A 173 -12.51 -11.43 21.56
N ARG A 174 -11.46 -11.16 22.34
CA ARG A 174 -10.58 -10.01 22.12
C ARG A 174 -9.87 -10.06 20.74
N LYS A 175 -9.43 -11.25 20.30
CA LYS A 175 -8.88 -11.41 18.96
C LYS A 175 -9.93 -11.13 17.88
N CYS A 176 -11.16 -11.63 18.07
CA CYS A 176 -12.29 -11.37 17.18
C CYS A 176 -12.63 -9.87 17.13
N GLU A 177 -12.70 -9.23 18.31
CA GLU A 177 -12.95 -7.79 18.49
C GLU A 177 -11.96 -6.92 17.71
N ARG A 178 -10.65 -7.20 17.83
CA ARG A 178 -9.63 -6.48 17.06
C ARG A 178 -9.82 -6.62 15.56
N SER A 179 -10.14 -7.81 15.09
CA SER A 179 -10.41 -8.02 13.65
C SER A 179 -11.66 -7.27 13.21
N LEU A 180 -12.77 -7.37 13.95
CA LEU A 180 -14.00 -6.63 13.64
C LEU A 180 -13.77 -5.12 13.62
N MET A 181 -13.10 -4.57 14.65
CA MET A 181 -12.78 -3.16 14.74
C MET A 181 -11.92 -2.69 13.55
N SER A 182 -10.88 -3.46 13.21
CA SER A 182 -10.01 -3.14 12.08
C SER A 182 -10.78 -3.09 10.75
N TYR A 183 -11.71 -4.02 10.51
CA TYR A 183 -12.52 -4.03 9.29
C TYR A 183 -13.63 -2.97 9.31
N ALA A 184 -14.23 -2.68 10.47
CA ALA A 184 -15.20 -1.60 10.63
C ALA A 184 -14.56 -0.25 10.31
N MET A 185 -13.40 0.05 10.90
CA MET A 185 -12.66 1.28 10.60
C MET A 185 -12.19 1.33 9.14
N ARG A 186 -11.81 0.19 8.56
CA ARG A 186 -11.48 0.12 7.13
C ARG A 186 -12.67 0.47 6.24
N ALA A 187 -13.85 -0.05 6.54
CA ALA A 187 -15.04 0.16 5.73
C ALA A 187 -15.67 1.55 5.91
N ALA A 188 -15.54 2.15 7.11
CA ALA A 188 -16.14 3.46 7.44
C ALA A 188 -15.19 4.63 7.19
N ALA A 189 -13.88 4.46 7.40
CA ALA A 189 -12.92 5.56 7.46
C ALA A 189 -11.73 5.44 6.48
N LYS A 190 -11.79 4.49 5.52
CA LYS A 190 -10.70 4.29 4.54
C LYS A 190 -11.23 3.87 3.18
N ALA A 191 -10.83 4.58 2.13
CA ALA A 191 -11.22 4.31 0.75
C ALA A 191 -10.22 3.39 0.02
N SER A 192 -10.01 2.17 0.55
CA SER A 192 -9.08 1.17 -0.04
C SER A 192 -9.86 -0.02 -0.61
N PRO A 193 -9.97 -0.17 -1.94
CA PRO A 193 -10.82 -1.16 -2.56
C PRO A 193 -10.55 -2.59 -2.11
N PHE A 194 -11.59 -3.26 -1.66
CA PHE A 194 -11.62 -4.67 -1.33
C PHE A 194 -13.06 -5.10 -1.07
N SER A 195 -13.62 -6.00 -1.89
CA SER A 195 -14.97 -6.53 -1.73
C SER A 195 -15.99 -5.38 -1.48
N THR A 196 -16.96 -5.60 -0.62
CA THR A 196 -17.98 -4.63 -0.22
C THR A 196 -17.49 -3.52 0.70
N PHE A 197 -16.28 -3.64 1.28
CA PHE A 197 -15.73 -2.61 2.17
C PHE A 197 -15.39 -1.30 1.47
N THR A 198 -15.04 -1.36 0.18
CA THR A 198 -14.80 -0.17 -0.62
C THR A 198 -15.03 -0.47 -2.09
N PRO A 199 -16.26 -0.35 -2.56
CA PRO A 199 -16.57 -0.45 -3.99
C PRO A 199 -16.01 0.75 -4.77
N THR A 200 -15.88 0.57 -6.11
CA THR A 200 -15.44 1.60 -7.04
C THR A 200 -16.56 2.03 -7.97
N ALA A 201 -16.51 3.28 -8.43
CA ALA A 201 -17.39 3.81 -9.46
C ALA A 201 -16.58 4.59 -10.49
N LEU A 202 -17.10 4.79 -11.67
CA LEU A 202 -16.65 5.84 -12.58
C LEU A 202 -17.55 7.06 -12.43
N THR A 203 -16.96 8.23 -12.44
CA THR A 203 -17.68 9.50 -12.36
C THR A 203 -17.11 10.51 -13.34
N SER A 204 -17.91 11.48 -13.71
CA SER A 204 -17.49 12.65 -14.47
C SER A 204 -17.86 13.92 -13.70
N PHE A 205 -17.13 15.00 -13.99
CA PHE A 205 -17.41 16.31 -13.42
C PHE A 205 -18.38 17.06 -14.32
N THR A 206 -19.43 17.65 -13.72
CA THR A 206 -20.35 18.54 -14.42
C THR A 206 -20.51 19.83 -13.65
N ALA A 207 -20.72 20.94 -14.37
CA ALA A 207 -21.00 22.23 -13.74
C ALA A 207 -22.32 22.18 -12.97
N GLY A 208 -22.37 22.80 -11.79
CA GLY A 208 -23.59 22.88 -10.96
C GLY A 208 -23.30 23.22 -9.50
N ALA A 209 -24.33 23.16 -8.67
CA ALA A 209 -24.17 23.27 -7.23
C ALA A 209 -23.35 22.08 -6.67
N PRO A 210 -22.45 22.27 -5.69
CA PRO A 210 -21.63 21.19 -5.15
C PRO A 210 -22.49 20.04 -4.62
N GLY A 211 -22.19 18.85 -5.06
CA GLY A 211 -22.86 17.65 -4.60
C GLY A 211 -22.68 16.46 -5.53
N TRP A 212 -22.89 15.29 -4.98
CA TRP A 212 -22.90 14.06 -5.76
C TRP A 212 -24.31 13.68 -6.14
N GLU A 213 -24.54 13.32 -7.39
CA GLU A 213 -25.73 12.57 -7.72
C GLU A 213 -25.70 11.24 -6.96
N ARG A 214 -26.88 10.82 -6.51
CA ARG A 214 -27.05 9.59 -5.73
C ARG A 214 -26.37 8.42 -6.42
N LEU A 215 -25.38 7.83 -5.75
CA LEU A 215 -24.75 6.60 -6.23
C LEU A 215 -25.71 5.41 -5.99
N PRO A 216 -25.71 4.40 -6.88
CA PRO A 216 -26.48 3.19 -6.66
C PRO A 216 -26.18 2.55 -5.30
N SER A 217 -27.24 2.13 -4.60
CA SER A 217 -27.14 1.61 -3.24
C SER A 217 -26.44 0.26 -3.12
N ARG A 218 -26.58 -0.60 -4.12
CA ARG A 218 -26.01 -1.94 -4.09
C ARG A 218 -24.84 -2.10 -5.06
N PRO A 219 -23.65 -2.45 -4.55
CA PRO A 219 -22.50 -2.70 -5.39
C PRO A 219 -22.68 -4.05 -6.13
N ARG A 220 -22.33 -4.08 -7.41
CA ARG A 220 -22.19 -5.32 -8.17
C ARG A 220 -20.85 -5.97 -7.83
N ARG A 221 -20.90 -7.22 -7.37
CA ARG A 221 -19.73 -7.99 -6.94
C ARG A 221 -19.12 -8.74 -8.13
N HIS A 222 -17.79 -8.74 -8.20
CA HIS A 222 -16.99 -9.43 -9.22
C HIS A 222 -15.96 -10.29 -8.52
N SER A 223 -16.24 -11.58 -8.42
CA SER A 223 -15.34 -12.56 -7.78
C SER A 223 -14.52 -13.30 -8.83
N ARG A 224 -13.25 -13.52 -8.55
CA ARG A 224 -12.29 -14.22 -9.40
C ARG A 224 -11.41 -15.12 -8.54
N TRP A 225 -10.89 -16.19 -9.11
CA TRP A 225 -9.90 -17.01 -8.42
C TRP A 225 -8.63 -16.22 -8.04
N SER A 226 -7.88 -16.72 -7.05
CA SER A 226 -6.53 -16.25 -6.80
C SER A 226 -5.57 -16.90 -7.79
N ILE A 227 -4.71 -16.10 -8.43
CA ILE A 227 -3.72 -16.61 -9.38
C ILE A 227 -2.62 -17.42 -8.70
N TYR A 228 -2.34 -17.18 -7.42
CA TYR A 228 -1.28 -17.86 -6.67
C TYR A 228 -1.41 -19.40 -6.68
N PRO A 229 -2.56 -20.01 -6.34
CA PRO A 229 -2.73 -21.46 -6.43
C PRO A 229 -2.56 -22.00 -7.85
N VAL A 230 -3.03 -21.26 -8.86
CA VAL A 230 -2.94 -21.65 -10.27
C VAL A 230 -1.49 -21.67 -10.73
N ALA A 231 -0.75 -20.59 -10.46
CA ALA A 231 0.67 -20.48 -10.80
C ALA A 231 1.49 -21.59 -10.15
N ARG A 232 1.20 -21.87 -8.87
CA ARG A 232 1.88 -22.95 -8.12
C ARG A 232 1.59 -24.33 -8.70
N ALA A 233 0.34 -24.62 -9.06
CA ALA A 233 -0.06 -25.89 -9.65
C ALA A 233 0.55 -26.10 -11.04
N LEU A 234 0.52 -25.09 -11.91
CA LEU A 234 1.12 -25.17 -13.25
C LEU A 234 2.66 -25.21 -13.20
N GLY A 235 3.28 -24.51 -12.25
CA GLY A 235 4.72 -24.56 -12.00
C GLY A 235 5.20 -25.97 -11.63
N GLY A 236 4.42 -26.71 -10.86
CA GLY A 236 4.70 -28.09 -10.46
C GLY A 236 4.81 -29.08 -11.64
N LEU A 237 4.17 -28.79 -12.78
CA LEU A 237 4.28 -29.63 -13.99
C LEU A 237 5.70 -29.71 -14.54
N ARG A 238 6.49 -28.65 -14.36
CA ARG A 238 7.87 -28.56 -14.90
C ARG A 238 8.87 -29.40 -14.10
N GLU A 239 8.52 -29.78 -12.87
CA GLU A 239 9.42 -30.53 -11.97
C GLU A 239 9.38 -32.06 -12.18
N ASP A 240 8.28 -32.57 -12.70
CA ASP A 240 8.11 -34.01 -12.93
C ASP A 240 8.04 -34.37 -14.44
N ARG A 241 9.00 -35.15 -14.89
CA ARG A 241 9.05 -35.66 -16.29
C ARG A 241 7.75 -36.32 -16.74
N ARG A 242 7.08 -37.05 -15.86
CA ARG A 242 5.84 -37.77 -16.19
C ARG A 242 4.73 -36.79 -16.56
N ARG A 243 4.70 -35.64 -15.93
CA ARG A 243 3.70 -34.58 -16.14
C ARG A 243 3.96 -33.74 -17.40
N LEU A 244 5.14 -33.84 -18.00
CA LEU A 244 5.47 -33.22 -19.27
C LEU A 244 4.94 -33.99 -20.49
N GLN A 245 4.49 -35.23 -20.29
CA GLN A 245 3.99 -36.07 -21.37
C GLN A 245 2.78 -35.42 -22.04
N GLY A 246 2.73 -35.48 -23.37
CA GLY A 246 1.68 -34.88 -24.18
C GLY A 246 1.71 -33.35 -24.25
N LEU A 247 2.54 -32.67 -23.46
CA LEU A 247 2.58 -31.21 -23.45
C LEU A 247 3.39 -30.64 -24.62
N PRO A 248 2.96 -29.53 -25.21
CA PRO A 248 3.69 -28.82 -26.23
C PRO A 248 4.89 -28.07 -25.63
N LEU A 249 6.05 -28.24 -26.27
CA LEU A 249 7.31 -27.64 -25.88
C LEU A 249 7.81 -26.69 -26.95
N ARG A 250 8.44 -25.59 -26.54
CA ARG A 250 9.14 -24.62 -27.39
C ARG A 250 10.49 -24.26 -26.80
N LEU A 251 11.37 -23.68 -27.59
CA LEU A 251 12.54 -23.02 -27.05
C LEU A 251 12.12 -21.80 -26.22
N SER A 252 12.87 -21.53 -25.14
CA SER A 252 12.73 -20.29 -24.43
C SER A 252 13.04 -19.09 -25.32
N ARG A 253 12.22 -18.05 -25.25
CA ARG A 253 12.44 -16.80 -25.99
C ARG A 253 13.67 -16.02 -25.48
N THR A 254 14.22 -16.43 -24.33
CA THR A 254 15.40 -15.80 -23.75
C THR A 254 16.73 -16.41 -24.23
N VAL A 255 16.68 -17.41 -25.09
CA VAL A 255 17.88 -18.08 -25.61
C VAL A 255 18.69 -17.14 -26.48
N GLN A 256 19.93 -16.90 -26.10
CA GLN A 256 20.88 -16.08 -26.84
C GLN A 256 22.18 -16.88 -27.13
N PRO A 257 22.61 -16.98 -28.41
CA PRO A 257 23.91 -17.57 -28.74
C PRO A 257 25.05 -16.68 -28.19
N ARG A 258 26.08 -17.36 -27.67
CA ARG A 258 27.30 -16.70 -27.21
C ARG A 258 28.39 -16.81 -28.27
N SER A 259 29.36 -15.93 -28.22
CA SER A 259 30.55 -15.95 -29.10
C SER A 259 31.43 -17.19 -28.92
N ASP A 260 31.38 -17.84 -27.76
CA ASP A 260 32.08 -19.09 -27.46
C ASP A 260 31.32 -20.36 -27.90
N GLY A 261 30.19 -20.21 -28.58
CA GLY A 261 29.31 -21.29 -29.03
C GLY A 261 28.38 -21.83 -27.95
N GLY A 262 28.34 -21.24 -26.75
CA GLY A 262 27.38 -21.56 -25.71
C GLY A 262 26.05 -20.83 -25.88
N LEU A 263 25.13 -21.06 -24.95
CA LEU A 263 23.82 -20.42 -24.90
C LEU A 263 23.64 -19.73 -23.53
N ASP A 264 23.16 -18.54 -23.55
CA ASP A 264 22.63 -17.85 -22.34
C ASP A 264 21.10 -17.96 -22.35
N VAL A 265 20.52 -18.25 -21.19
CA VAL A 265 19.07 -18.39 -20.99
C VAL A 265 18.69 -17.72 -19.69
N VAL A 266 17.63 -16.93 -19.68
CA VAL A 266 17.07 -16.39 -18.44
C VAL A 266 16.14 -17.44 -17.83
N ARG A 267 16.49 -17.90 -16.64
CA ARG A 267 15.67 -18.80 -15.84
C ARG A 267 14.94 -18.02 -14.77
N SER A 268 13.63 -18.12 -14.76
CA SER A 268 12.78 -17.57 -13.70
C SER A 268 12.37 -18.69 -12.74
N VAL A 269 12.71 -18.53 -11.46
CA VAL A 269 12.35 -19.46 -10.40
C VAL A 269 11.37 -18.75 -9.46
N TYR A 270 10.20 -19.32 -9.30
CA TYR A 270 9.20 -18.82 -8.38
C TYR A 270 9.28 -19.57 -7.05
N GLU A 271 9.64 -18.87 -5.99
CA GLU A 271 9.55 -19.38 -4.63
C GLU A 271 8.18 -18.99 -4.04
N TYR A 272 7.42 -20.00 -3.63
CA TYR A 272 6.13 -19.83 -3.00
C TYR A 272 6.31 -19.88 -1.48
N LYS A 273 6.09 -18.74 -0.82
CA LYS A 273 6.22 -18.62 0.64
C LYS A 273 4.86 -18.68 1.29
N ASP A 274 4.64 -19.76 2.05
CA ASP A 274 3.45 -19.95 2.87
C ASP A 274 3.70 -19.27 4.23
N SER A 275 2.96 -18.22 4.55
CA SER A 275 3.10 -17.48 5.80
C SER A 275 2.07 -17.90 6.82
N ASP A 276 2.49 -18.25 8.04
CA ASP A 276 1.58 -18.47 9.17
C ASP A 276 0.79 -17.21 9.56
N ARG A 277 1.27 -16.02 9.13
CA ARG A 277 0.60 -14.73 9.34
C ARG A 277 -0.40 -14.38 8.23
N GLY A 278 -0.52 -15.21 7.19
CA GLY A 278 -1.56 -15.12 6.16
C GLY A 278 -1.24 -14.23 4.97
N GLU A 279 0.00 -13.86 4.77
CA GLU A 279 0.48 -13.22 3.55
C GLU A 279 1.24 -14.27 2.73
N ASP A 280 0.48 -15.08 1.96
CA ASP A 280 1.07 -16.01 1.01
C ASP A 280 1.51 -15.22 -0.22
N TYR A 281 2.77 -15.30 -0.59
CA TYR A 281 3.31 -14.60 -1.75
C TYR A 281 4.36 -15.45 -2.48
N ALA A 282 4.52 -15.16 -3.75
CA ALA A 282 5.61 -15.73 -4.54
C ALA A 282 6.67 -14.65 -4.80
N THR A 283 7.93 -15.02 -4.70
CA THR A 283 9.05 -14.23 -5.21
C THR A 283 9.54 -14.86 -6.51
N CYS A 284 9.96 -14.03 -7.46
CA CYS A 284 10.59 -14.49 -8.69
C CYS A 284 12.07 -14.13 -8.66
N GLU A 285 12.91 -15.13 -8.63
CA GLU A 285 14.34 -14.97 -8.81
C GLU A 285 14.68 -15.26 -10.27
N GLN A 286 15.31 -14.31 -10.94
CA GLN A 286 15.78 -14.45 -12.30
C GLN A 286 17.31 -14.59 -12.30
N SER A 287 17.80 -15.57 -13.03
CA SER A 287 19.24 -15.83 -13.19
C SER A 287 19.57 -16.17 -14.64
N VAL A 288 20.71 -15.71 -15.12
CA VAL A 288 21.24 -16.12 -16.41
C VAL A 288 21.95 -17.45 -16.27
N VAL A 289 21.37 -18.48 -16.87
CA VAL A 289 21.97 -19.82 -16.94
C VAL A 289 22.84 -19.90 -18.17
N ARG A 290 24.14 -20.12 -17.95
CA ARG A 290 25.11 -20.32 -19.05
C ARG A 290 25.22 -21.79 -19.37
N LEU A 291 24.76 -22.16 -20.55
CA LEU A 291 24.81 -23.53 -21.02
C LEU A 291 25.93 -23.68 -22.03
N ARG A 292 26.76 -24.71 -21.83
CA ARG A 292 27.64 -25.17 -22.92
C ARG A 292 26.79 -25.83 -24.00
N GLN A 293 27.04 -25.53 -25.23
CA GLN A 293 26.35 -26.16 -26.35
C GLN A 293 26.79 -27.63 -26.46
N SER A 294 26.15 -28.48 -25.64
CA SER A 294 26.31 -29.95 -25.78
C SER A 294 25.57 -30.44 -27.04
N GLU A 295 25.90 -31.65 -27.49
CA GLU A 295 25.18 -32.30 -28.59
C GLU A 295 23.66 -32.36 -28.31
N VAL A 296 23.26 -32.66 -27.08
CA VAL A 296 21.85 -32.67 -26.65
C VAL A 296 21.22 -31.28 -26.79
N CYS A 297 21.89 -30.23 -26.31
CA CYS A 297 21.37 -28.87 -26.46
C CYS A 297 21.20 -28.48 -27.92
N ARG A 298 22.20 -28.78 -28.78
CA ARG A 298 22.13 -28.50 -30.21
C ARG A 298 20.97 -29.21 -30.88
N ILE A 299 20.83 -30.54 -30.64
CA ILE A 299 19.75 -31.34 -31.23
C ILE A 299 18.38 -30.81 -30.80
N VAL A 300 18.20 -30.49 -29.53
CA VAL A 300 16.91 -29.96 -29.02
C VAL A 300 16.62 -28.56 -29.59
N THR A 301 17.64 -27.70 -29.71
CA THR A 301 17.52 -26.40 -30.36
C THR A 301 17.13 -26.53 -31.82
N ASP A 302 17.78 -27.48 -32.57
CA ASP A 302 17.46 -27.72 -33.96
C ASP A 302 16.08 -28.35 -34.17
N LEU A 303 15.63 -29.24 -33.25
CA LEU A 303 14.31 -29.86 -33.32
C LEU A 303 13.18 -28.87 -33.07
N LEU A 304 13.33 -28.01 -32.08
CA LEU A 304 12.31 -27.05 -31.73
C LEU A 304 12.34 -25.84 -32.68
N GLY A 305 13.52 -25.38 -33.09
CA GLY A 305 13.64 -24.22 -33.98
C GLY A 305 12.79 -23.03 -33.47
N GLU A 306 11.98 -22.48 -34.38
CA GLU A 306 10.98 -21.46 -34.04
C GLU A 306 9.58 -22.04 -33.76
N GLY A 307 9.47 -23.36 -33.68
CA GLY A 307 8.18 -24.07 -33.58
C GLY A 307 7.91 -24.67 -32.20
N THR A 308 6.77 -25.35 -32.17
CA THR A 308 6.30 -26.09 -30.98
C THR A 308 6.15 -27.55 -31.32
N LEU A 309 6.72 -28.48 -30.53
CA LEU A 309 6.58 -29.94 -30.66
C LEU A 309 6.12 -30.51 -29.32
N VAL A 310 5.37 -31.61 -29.40
CA VAL A 310 4.97 -32.39 -28.23
C VAL A 310 6.18 -33.09 -27.60
N PHE A 311 6.22 -33.21 -26.30
CA PHE A 311 7.31 -33.76 -25.49
C PHE A 311 7.84 -35.09 -26.08
N GLU A 312 6.95 -36.03 -26.42
CA GLU A 312 7.33 -37.35 -26.98
C GLU A 312 8.01 -37.26 -28.35
N THR A 313 7.61 -36.31 -29.18
CA THR A 313 8.22 -36.05 -30.48
C THR A 313 9.64 -35.55 -30.31
N VAL A 314 9.88 -34.63 -29.37
CA VAL A 314 11.22 -34.14 -29.05
C VAL A 314 12.09 -35.26 -28.46
N VAL A 315 11.52 -36.08 -27.54
CA VAL A 315 12.21 -37.25 -26.97
C VAL A 315 12.60 -38.24 -28.06
N ALA A 316 11.70 -38.57 -29.01
CA ALA A 316 11.99 -39.48 -30.10
C ALA A 316 13.10 -38.97 -31.02
N GLY A 317 13.02 -37.69 -31.44
CA GLY A 317 14.04 -37.09 -32.29
C GLY A 317 15.40 -36.93 -31.59
N LEU A 318 15.39 -36.63 -30.27
CA LEU A 318 16.63 -36.59 -29.48
C LEU A 318 17.25 -37.99 -29.32
N ALA A 319 16.42 -39.01 -29.02
CA ALA A 319 16.89 -40.39 -28.89
C ALA A 319 17.55 -40.90 -30.19
N GLU A 320 16.89 -40.64 -31.33
CA GLU A 320 17.39 -41.04 -32.66
C GLU A 320 18.69 -40.31 -33.02
N ARG A 321 18.73 -38.98 -32.91
CA ARG A 321 19.87 -38.18 -33.37
C ARG A 321 21.10 -38.29 -32.45
N ALA A 322 20.87 -38.45 -31.10
CA ALA A 322 21.96 -38.59 -30.14
C ALA A 322 22.33 -40.05 -29.81
N GLY A 323 21.65 -41.04 -30.38
CA GLY A 323 21.89 -42.47 -30.06
C GLY A 323 21.56 -42.83 -28.60
N LEU A 324 20.57 -42.15 -27.98
CA LEU A 324 20.16 -42.36 -26.60
C LEU A 324 18.94 -43.30 -26.52
N THR A 325 18.79 -43.94 -25.36
CA THR A 325 17.50 -44.58 -25.07
C THR A 325 16.42 -43.49 -24.87
N ARG A 326 15.15 -43.79 -25.17
CA ARG A 326 14.04 -42.88 -24.97
C ARG A 326 13.97 -42.38 -23.51
N GLU A 327 14.31 -43.23 -22.55
CA GLU A 327 14.34 -42.86 -21.13
C GLU A 327 15.38 -41.78 -20.84
N ARG A 328 16.64 -41.99 -21.31
CA ARG A 328 17.73 -41.02 -21.16
C ARG A 328 17.46 -39.70 -21.91
N ALA A 329 16.87 -39.79 -23.09
CA ALA A 329 16.48 -38.64 -23.88
C ALA A 329 15.40 -37.84 -23.14
N GLY A 330 14.39 -38.49 -22.52
CA GLY A 330 13.36 -37.87 -21.73
C GLY A 330 13.88 -37.20 -20.45
N GLU A 331 14.85 -37.82 -19.75
CA GLU A 331 15.51 -37.20 -18.59
C GLU A 331 16.32 -35.97 -18.98
N ALA A 332 17.07 -36.08 -20.10
CA ALA A 332 17.86 -34.96 -20.62
C ALA A 332 16.94 -33.77 -21.00
N LEU A 333 15.82 -34.02 -21.68
CA LEU A 333 14.85 -33.01 -22.08
C LEU A 333 14.19 -32.35 -20.82
N ALA A 334 13.74 -33.17 -19.86
CA ALA A 334 13.18 -32.64 -18.61
C ALA A 334 14.18 -31.77 -17.83
N ARG A 335 15.49 -32.12 -17.88
CA ARG A 335 16.53 -31.28 -17.32
C ARG A 335 16.65 -29.93 -18.03
N LEU A 336 16.53 -29.90 -19.37
CA LEU A 336 16.56 -28.68 -20.16
C LEU A 336 15.32 -27.79 -19.87
N VAL A 337 14.16 -28.41 -19.58
CA VAL A 337 12.96 -27.69 -19.11
C VAL A 337 13.25 -27.05 -17.74
N ARG A 338 13.80 -27.77 -16.78
CA ARG A 338 14.15 -27.22 -15.47
C ARG A 338 15.23 -26.13 -15.54
N LEU A 339 16.12 -26.17 -16.51
CA LEU A 339 17.15 -25.15 -16.73
C LEU A 339 16.60 -23.90 -17.46
N GLY A 340 15.38 -23.97 -17.99
CA GLY A 340 14.72 -22.86 -18.68
C GLY A 340 15.09 -22.76 -20.16
N LEU A 341 15.88 -23.70 -20.75
CA LEU A 341 16.15 -23.73 -22.20
C LEU A 341 14.90 -24.09 -23.00
N VAL A 342 14.08 -24.97 -22.45
CA VAL A 342 12.82 -25.41 -23.04
C VAL A 342 11.68 -25.05 -22.13
N GLU A 343 10.60 -24.56 -22.69
CA GLU A 343 9.39 -24.14 -21.97
C GLU A 343 8.19 -24.95 -22.45
N VAL A 344 7.18 -25.10 -21.55
CA VAL A 344 5.89 -25.65 -21.96
C VAL A 344 5.09 -24.50 -22.57
N ASP A 345 4.79 -24.63 -23.87
CA ASP A 345 4.13 -23.58 -24.62
C ASP A 345 2.67 -23.38 -24.17
N GLY A 346 2.31 -22.11 -23.88
CA GLY A 346 0.95 -21.68 -23.54
C GLY A 346 0.48 -22.02 -22.11
N LEU A 347 1.33 -22.57 -21.23
CA LEU A 347 1.04 -22.70 -19.80
C LEU A 347 1.53 -21.52 -18.98
N ASP A 348 2.21 -20.57 -19.58
CA ASP A 348 2.62 -19.36 -18.92
C ASP A 348 1.42 -18.42 -18.70
N LEU A 349 1.41 -17.77 -17.54
CA LEU A 349 0.32 -16.87 -17.15
C LEU A 349 0.68 -15.45 -17.57
N HIS A 350 -0.09 -14.92 -18.50
CA HIS A 350 0.02 -13.51 -18.90
C HIS A 350 -1.03 -12.65 -18.14
N PRO A 351 -0.70 -11.43 -17.67
CA PRO A 351 -1.62 -10.59 -16.92
C PRO A 351 -2.98 -10.37 -17.61
N HIS A 352 -3.01 -10.25 -18.93
CA HIS A 352 -4.24 -10.06 -19.71
C HIS A 352 -5.17 -11.28 -19.72
N THR A 353 -4.65 -12.47 -19.54
CA THR A 353 -5.38 -13.73 -19.71
C THR A 353 -5.43 -14.63 -18.49
N ALA A 354 -4.58 -14.38 -17.50
CA ALA A 354 -4.42 -15.24 -16.31
C ALA A 354 -5.67 -15.33 -15.41
N HIS A 355 -6.67 -14.47 -15.62
CA HIS A 355 -7.94 -14.54 -14.92
C HIS A 355 -8.89 -15.62 -15.43
N ARG A 356 -8.50 -16.38 -16.49
CA ARG A 356 -9.27 -17.46 -17.12
C ARG A 356 -8.39 -18.69 -17.34
N ALA A 357 -8.93 -19.85 -17.02
CA ALA A 357 -8.24 -21.14 -17.26
C ALA A 357 -8.19 -21.58 -18.74
N GLY A 358 -8.89 -20.90 -19.63
CA GLY A 358 -9.21 -21.41 -20.97
C GLY A 358 -8.02 -21.89 -21.81
N THR A 359 -6.87 -21.20 -21.78
CA THR A 359 -5.67 -21.61 -22.54
C THR A 359 -4.99 -22.79 -21.86
N ALA A 360 -4.72 -22.72 -20.57
CA ALA A 360 -4.11 -23.83 -19.82
C ALA A 360 -4.95 -25.09 -19.94
N ARG A 361 -6.28 -24.98 -19.80
CA ARG A 361 -7.21 -26.10 -19.97
C ARG A 361 -7.11 -26.77 -21.35
N ARG A 362 -7.12 -25.98 -22.43
CA ARG A 362 -7.01 -26.53 -23.80
C ARG A 362 -5.75 -27.33 -23.97
N ILE A 363 -4.63 -26.83 -23.47
CA ILE A 363 -3.33 -27.47 -23.56
C ILE A 363 -3.31 -28.77 -22.75
N LEU A 364 -3.78 -28.71 -21.50
CA LEU A 364 -3.83 -29.90 -20.65
C LEU A 364 -4.78 -30.98 -21.18
N CYS A 365 -5.94 -30.61 -21.73
CA CYS A 365 -6.86 -31.56 -22.35
C CYS A 365 -6.26 -32.17 -23.64
N ALA A 366 -5.49 -31.40 -24.41
CA ALA A 366 -4.86 -31.87 -25.64
C ALA A 366 -3.67 -32.80 -25.40
N ALA A 367 -3.09 -32.81 -24.20
CA ALA A 367 -1.97 -33.65 -23.80
C ALA A 367 -2.32 -35.16 -23.86
N GLY A 368 -3.62 -35.50 -23.76
CA GLY A 368 -4.07 -36.88 -23.86
C GLY A 368 -3.72 -37.78 -22.67
N ASP A 369 -3.27 -37.19 -21.58
CA ASP A 369 -2.92 -37.84 -20.33
C ASP A 369 -4.01 -37.62 -19.26
N ASP A 370 -4.32 -38.65 -18.47
CA ASP A 370 -5.38 -38.61 -17.47
C ASP A 370 -5.07 -37.60 -16.34
N ASP A 371 -3.81 -37.48 -15.96
CA ASP A 371 -3.36 -36.54 -14.94
C ASP A 371 -3.54 -35.09 -15.42
N ALA A 372 -3.12 -34.82 -16.67
CA ALA A 372 -3.31 -33.48 -17.28
C ALA A 372 -4.79 -33.15 -17.46
N ALA A 373 -5.62 -34.10 -17.88
CA ALA A 373 -7.06 -33.92 -17.94
C ALA A 373 -7.70 -33.75 -16.57
N GLY A 374 -7.18 -34.41 -15.52
CA GLY A 374 -7.55 -34.22 -14.13
C GLY A 374 -7.27 -32.81 -13.66
N LEU A 375 -6.08 -32.31 -13.96
CA LEU A 375 -5.67 -30.92 -13.60
C LEU A 375 -6.54 -29.89 -14.32
N ALA A 376 -6.86 -30.09 -15.60
CA ALA A 376 -7.76 -29.22 -16.35
C ALA A 376 -9.14 -29.12 -15.68
N ARG A 377 -9.72 -30.26 -15.28
CA ARG A 377 -11.00 -30.30 -14.56
C ARG A 377 -10.92 -29.63 -13.17
N ALA A 378 -9.80 -29.76 -12.47
CA ALA A 378 -9.59 -29.10 -11.19
C ALA A 378 -9.53 -27.57 -11.33
N LEU A 379 -8.86 -27.07 -12.38
CA LEU A 379 -8.82 -25.64 -12.72
C LEU A 379 -10.23 -25.11 -13.04
N ASP A 380 -11.04 -25.84 -13.82
CA ASP A 380 -12.42 -25.46 -14.12
C ASP A 380 -13.27 -25.36 -12.84
N ARG A 381 -13.21 -26.39 -11.97
CA ARG A 381 -13.94 -26.37 -10.69
C ARG A 381 -13.54 -25.18 -9.81
N TYR A 382 -12.25 -24.85 -9.80
CA TYR A 382 -11.76 -23.70 -9.02
C TYR A 382 -12.28 -22.39 -9.60
N GLU A 383 -12.19 -22.19 -10.93
CA GLU A 383 -12.68 -20.98 -11.60
C GLU A 383 -14.19 -20.78 -11.38
N GLU A 384 -14.99 -21.85 -11.58
CA GLU A 384 -16.44 -21.83 -11.39
C GLU A 384 -16.82 -21.54 -9.93
N SER A 385 -16.17 -22.22 -8.98
CA SER A 385 -16.43 -22.00 -7.55
C SER A 385 -16.09 -20.58 -7.12
N ALA A 386 -14.96 -20.03 -7.58
CA ALA A 386 -14.55 -18.67 -7.26
C ALA A 386 -15.50 -17.62 -7.87
N SER A 387 -15.91 -17.83 -9.12
CA SER A 387 -16.85 -16.93 -9.81
C SER A 387 -18.25 -16.94 -9.16
N ALA A 388 -18.70 -18.09 -8.66
CA ALA A 388 -20.00 -18.23 -8.01
C ALA A 388 -20.11 -17.45 -6.69
N VAL A 389 -19.01 -17.14 -6.01
CA VAL A 389 -19.02 -16.40 -4.73
C VAL A 389 -19.73 -15.07 -4.85
N GLY A 390 -19.51 -14.33 -5.96
CA GLY A 390 -20.11 -13.00 -6.17
C GLY A 390 -21.64 -12.96 -6.15
N GLY A 391 -22.29 -14.09 -6.48
CA GLY A 391 -23.76 -14.23 -6.48
C GLY A 391 -24.37 -14.68 -5.15
N THR A 392 -23.57 -14.87 -4.08
CA THR A 392 -24.02 -15.42 -2.80
C THR A 392 -23.97 -14.40 -1.68
N THR A 393 -24.78 -14.59 -0.63
CA THR A 393 -24.84 -13.74 0.57
C THR A 393 -24.95 -14.58 1.84
N GLY A 394 -24.61 -14.01 2.99
CA GLY A 394 -24.79 -14.60 4.31
C GLY A 394 -24.19 -16.00 4.47
N ALA A 395 -24.95 -16.94 5.02
CA ALA A 395 -24.47 -18.31 5.29
C ALA A 395 -24.16 -19.10 4.00
N GLU A 396 -24.81 -18.79 2.88
CA GLU A 396 -24.50 -19.40 1.59
C GLU A 396 -23.15 -18.95 1.08
N ARG A 397 -22.82 -17.68 1.28
CA ARG A 397 -21.52 -17.12 0.92
C ARG A 397 -20.36 -17.75 1.68
N GLU A 398 -20.49 -17.94 3.00
CA GLU A 398 -19.50 -18.68 3.79
C GLU A 398 -19.26 -20.10 3.22
N ARG A 399 -20.34 -20.80 2.85
CA ARG A 399 -20.23 -22.12 2.21
C ARG A 399 -19.61 -22.05 0.81
N ALA A 400 -19.90 -21.00 0.05
CA ALA A 400 -19.29 -20.79 -1.25
C ALA A 400 -17.77 -20.57 -1.12
N VAL A 401 -17.32 -19.71 -0.21
CA VAL A 401 -15.89 -19.50 0.06
C VAL A 401 -15.21 -20.80 0.55
N ALA A 402 -15.89 -21.61 1.36
CA ALA A 402 -15.36 -22.91 1.78
C ALA A 402 -15.19 -23.85 0.57
N ARG A 403 -16.20 -23.95 -0.33
CA ARG A 403 -16.08 -24.74 -1.58
C ARG A 403 -14.91 -24.30 -2.46
N VAL A 404 -14.64 -22.99 -2.53
CA VAL A 404 -13.44 -22.49 -3.25
C VAL A 404 -12.16 -23.04 -2.62
N ARG A 405 -12.12 -23.10 -1.30
CA ARG A 405 -10.96 -23.64 -0.57
C ARG A 405 -10.77 -25.13 -0.83
N ASP A 406 -11.86 -25.88 -0.77
CA ASP A 406 -11.87 -27.31 -1.10
C ASP A 406 -11.39 -27.56 -2.54
N ALA A 407 -11.82 -26.73 -3.50
CA ALA A 407 -11.38 -26.79 -4.89
C ALA A 407 -9.86 -26.50 -5.08
N VAL A 408 -9.28 -25.65 -4.23
CA VAL A 408 -7.81 -25.43 -4.21
C VAL A 408 -7.09 -26.62 -3.58
N GLU A 409 -7.65 -27.27 -2.56
CA GLU A 409 -7.11 -28.50 -1.97
C GLU A 409 -7.07 -29.63 -3.03
N ASP A 410 -8.18 -29.85 -3.74
CA ASP A 410 -8.26 -30.80 -4.87
C ASP A 410 -7.23 -30.46 -5.96
N LEU A 411 -7.10 -29.16 -6.32
CA LEU A 411 -6.13 -28.73 -7.32
C LEU A 411 -4.70 -29.07 -6.89
N TYR A 412 -4.34 -28.86 -5.64
CA TYR A 412 -3.03 -29.17 -5.10
C TYR A 412 -2.78 -30.67 -5.01
N GLU A 413 -3.76 -31.45 -4.60
CA GLU A 413 -3.67 -32.90 -4.58
C GLU A 413 -3.40 -33.48 -5.97
N ILE A 414 -4.19 -33.07 -6.96
CA ILE A 414 -4.02 -33.49 -8.37
C ILE A 414 -2.68 -32.99 -8.93
N ALA A 415 -2.25 -31.79 -8.58
CA ALA A 415 -0.94 -31.27 -8.94
C ALA A 415 0.23 -31.94 -8.18
N GLY A 416 -0.05 -32.83 -7.22
CA GLY A 416 0.97 -33.51 -6.42
C GLY A 416 1.71 -32.60 -5.43
N LEU A 417 1.11 -31.48 -5.07
CA LEU A 417 1.71 -30.49 -4.18
C LEU A 417 1.38 -30.80 -2.72
N GLN A 418 2.41 -30.90 -1.88
CA GLN A 418 2.26 -31.02 -0.43
C GLN A 418 2.19 -29.61 0.19
N ALA A 419 1.08 -28.90 -0.04
CA ALA A 419 0.90 -27.52 0.40
C ALA A 419 -0.53 -27.29 0.90
N ARG A 420 -0.71 -26.35 1.79
CA ARG A 420 -2.04 -25.89 2.23
C ARG A 420 -2.56 -24.79 1.26
N PRO A 421 -3.89 -24.68 1.06
CA PRO A 421 -4.47 -23.55 0.38
C PRO A 421 -4.05 -22.24 1.01
N PRO A 422 -3.72 -21.21 0.21
CA PRO A 422 -3.41 -19.90 0.74
C PRO A 422 -4.61 -19.31 1.48
N ARG A 423 -4.37 -18.27 2.29
CA ARG A 423 -5.46 -17.57 2.97
C ARG A 423 -6.43 -16.95 1.96
N THR A 424 -5.93 -16.35 0.91
CA THR A 424 -6.72 -15.70 -0.14
C THR A 424 -6.88 -16.64 -1.32
N VAL A 425 -8.02 -17.34 -1.38
CA VAL A 425 -8.37 -18.24 -2.49
C VAL A 425 -9.31 -17.59 -3.50
N VAL A 426 -9.93 -16.48 -3.16
CA VAL A 426 -10.81 -15.71 -4.04
C VAL A 426 -10.54 -14.23 -3.87
N TYR A 427 -10.47 -13.51 -4.99
CA TYR A 427 -10.43 -12.06 -5.04
C TYR A 427 -11.81 -11.54 -5.40
N GLU A 428 -12.25 -10.52 -4.71
CA GLU A 428 -13.49 -9.85 -5.00
C GLU A 428 -13.28 -8.34 -5.01
N ASP A 429 -13.73 -7.73 -6.10
CA ASP A 429 -13.87 -6.29 -6.25
C ASP A 429 -15.33 -5.95 -6.52
N CYS A 430 -15.77 -4.76 -6.10
CA CYS A 430 -17.14 -4.33 -6.23
C CYS A 430 -17.23 -3.04 -7.05
N ALA A 431 -18.23 -2.99 -7.97
CA ALA A 431 -18.51 -1.83 -8.77
C ALA A 431 -19.87 -1.22 -8.39
N LEU A 432 -19.89 0.07 -8.14
CA LEU A 432 -21.08 0.89 -8.15
C LEU A 432 -21.37 1.32 -9.59
N GLY A 433 -22.60 1.73 -9.88
CA GLY A 433 -22.92 2.34 -11.16
C GLY A 433 -22.19 3.67 -11.38
N ARG A 434 -22.36 4.25 -12.56
CA ARG A 434 -21.77 5.55 -12.88
C ARG A 434 -22.36 6.63 -11.96
N GLY A 435 -21.49 7.45 -11.37
CA GLY A 435 -21.83 8.63 -10.62
C GLY A 435 -21.57 9.90 -11.44
N VAL A 436 -22.13 11.00 -11.00
CA VAL A 436 -21.83 12.34 -11.51
C VAL A 436 -21.54 13.24 -10.31
N TYR A 437 -20.38 13.87 -10.31
CA TYR A 437 -20.09 14.94 -9.38
C TYR A 437 -20.51 16.27 -10.00
N ARG A 438 -21.40 16.98 -9.31
CA ARG A 438 -21.75 18.36 -9.64
C ARG A 438 -21.00 19.29 -8.68
N GLY A 439 -20.31 20.24 -9.21
CA GLY A 439 -19.58 21.15 -8.36
C GLY A 439 -18.75 22.13 -9.15
N PRO A 440 -18.12 23.10 -8.47
CA PRO A 440 -17.09 23.87 -9.11
C PRO A 440 -16.07 22.90 -9.68
N ALA A 441 -15.78 23.03 -10.97
CA ALA A 441 -14.70 22.27 -11.58
C ALA A 441 -13.51 22.38 -10.63
N LEU A 442 -12.87 21.25 -10.28
CA LEU A 442 -11.66 21.26 -9.47
C LEU A 442 -10.66 22.16 -10.20
N ARG A 443 -10.61 23.40 -9.77
CA ARG A 443 -9.79 24.43 -10.43
C ARG A 443 -8.44 24.43 -9.76
N TRP A 444 -7.54 23.68 -10.33
CA TRP A 444 -6.12 23.86 -10.05
C TRP A 444 -5.57 24.87 -11.04
N SER A 445 -4.73 25.75 -10.56
CA SER A 445 -3.98 26.59 -11.47
C SER A 445 -2.97 25.72 -12.25
N GLU A 446 -2.63 26.14 -13.47
CA GLU A 446 -1.56 25.49 -14.20
C GLU A 446 -0.24 25.50 -13.42
N GLU A 447 -0.03 26.54 -12.61
CA GLU A 447 1.14 26.68 -11.76
C GLU A 447 1.21 25.61 -10.67
N GLU A 448 0.07 25.34 -9.98
CA GLU A 448 -0.03 24.25 -9.01
C GLU A 448 0.21 22.87 -9.64
N CYS A 449 -0.32 22.64 -10.84
CA CYS A 449 -0.07 21.39 -11.57
C CYS A 449 1.40 21.22 -11.97
N ARG A 450 2.06 22.29 -12.41
CA ARG A 450 3.50 22.27 -12.72
C ARG A 450 4.31 22.01 -11.46
N ALA A 451 4.04 22.70 -10.37
CA ALA A 451 4.70 22.51 -9.08
C ALA A 451 4.51 21.07 -8.57
N LEU A 452 3.29 20.53 -8.68
CA LEU A 452 3.02 19.14 -8.34
C LEU A 452 3.83 18.16 -9.22
N GLY A 453 3.98 18.46 -10.50
CA GLY A 453 4.84 17.70 -11.41
C GLY A 453 6.31 17.72 -10.99
N VAL A 454 6.84 18.86 -10.54
CA VAL A 454 8.20 18.99 -9.99
C VAL A 454 8.31 18.19 -8.69
N LEU A 455 7.36 18.34 -7.75
CA LEU A 455 7.34 17.58 -6.51
C LEU A 455 7.31 16.08 -6.78
N ALA A 456 6.47 15.63 -7.72
CA ALA A 456 6.39 14.22 -8.11
C ALA A 456 7.73 13.69 -8.66
N THR A 457 8.50 14.51 -9.36
CA THR A 457 9.84 14.15 -9.84
C THR A 457 10.84 14.05 -8.67
N LEU A 458 10.84 15.04 -7.78
CA LEU A 458 11.73 15.04 -6.61
C LEU A 458 11.51 13.85 -5.69
N LEU A 459 10.23 13.50 -5.47
CA LEU A 459 9.84 12.43 -4.56
C LEU A 459 9.82 11.04 -5.19
N ASP A 460 9.97 10.94 -6.51
CA ASP A 460 10.05 9.63 -7.18
C ASP A 460 11.37 8.94 -6.82
N PRO A 461 11.32 7.82 -6.06
CA PRO A 461 12.55 7.12 -5.67
C PRO A 461 13.35 6.60 -6.87
N ALA A 462 12.69 6.33 -7.99
CA ALA A 462 13.34 5.88 -9.21
C ALA A 462 14.11 6.99 -9.96
N GLN A 463 14.01 8.24 -9.52
CA GLN A 463 14.71 9.33 -10.20
C GLN A 463 16.23 9.25 -10.06
N THR A 464 16.73 8.79 -8.92
CA THR A 464 18.15 8.49 -8.72
C THR A 464 18.60 7.39 -9.68
N ASP A 465 17.82 6.32 -9.80
CA ASP A 465 18.13 5.19 -10.70
C ASP A 465 18.11 5.61 -12.17
N ARG A 466 17.22 6.52 -12.58
CA ARG A 466 17.21 7.11 -13.93
C ARG A 466 18.47 7.91 -14.22
N ALA A 467 18.92 8.71 -13.26
CA ALA A 467 20.17 9.47 -13.38
C ALA A 467 21.37 8.52 -13.50
N LEU A 468 21.41 7.45 -12.69
CA LEU A 468 22.44 6.41 -12.79
C LEU A 468 22.43 5.73 -14.16
N MET A 469 21.26 5.32 -14.65
CA MET A 469 21.14 4.65 -15.97
C MET A 469 21.59 5.57 -17.10
N ARG A 470 21.19 6.85 -17.07
CA ARG A 470 21.63 7.82 -18.07
C ARG A 470 23.14 8.06 -17.98
N GLY A 471 23.71 8.23 -16.79
CA GLY A 471 25.15 8.39 -16.60
C GLY A 471 25.94 7.19 -17.12
N TYR A 472 25.48 5.97 -16.86
CA TYR A 472 26.06 4.76 -17.42
C TYR A 472 25.97 4.71 -18.95
N PHE A 473 24.84 5.12 -19.53
CA PHE A 473 24.65 5.22 -20.97
C PHE A 473 25.65 6.21 -21.61
N VAL A 474 25.73 7.41 -21.08
CA VAL A 474 26.63 8.45 -21.60
C VAL A 474 28.10 8.01 -21.56
N GLN A 475 28.49 7.27 -20.52
CA GLN A 475 29.85 6.75 -20.43
C GLN A 475 30.12 5.60 -21.43
N SER A 476 29.15 4.72 -21.67
CA SER A 476 29.33 3.53 -22.50
C SER A 476 29.07 3.78 -24.00
N VAL A 477 28.15 4.71 -24.32
CA VAL A 477 27.68 4.95 -25.71
C VAL A 477 28.06 6.38 -26.18
N GLY A 478 28.07 7.35 -25.27
CA GLY A 478 28.32 8.77 -25.55
C GLY A 478 27.08 9.64 -25.37
N GLU A 479 27.28 10.93 -25.12
CA GLU A 479 26.20 11.92 -25.02
C GLU A 479 25.54 12.11 -26.39
N GLY A 480 24.19 12.13 -26.41
CA GLY A 480 23.37 12.11 -27.62
C GLY A 480 23.50 10.83 -28.46
N GLY A 481 24.11 9.78 -27.91
CA GLY A 481 24.34 8.51 -28.59
C GLY A 481 23.07 7.64 -28.72
N ARG A 482 23.20 6.57 -29.52
CA ARG A 482 22.12 5.61 -29.83
C ARG A 482 22.61 4.17 -29.60
N CYS A 483 21.81 3.36 -28.92
CA CYS A 483 22.08 1.94 -28.68
C CYS A 483 20.95 1.09 -29.25
N ALA A 484 21.27 0.26 -30.25
CA ALA A 484 20.33 -0.64 -30.89
C ALA A 484 20.14 -1.96 -30.10
N ASP A 485 21.13 -2.38 -29.30
CA ASP A 485 21.01 -3.56 -28.43
C ASP A 485 20.48 -3.14 -27.04
N VAL A 486 19.19 -2.81 -26.99
CA VAL A 486 18.52 -2.40 -25.73
C VAL A 486 18.59 -3.52 -24.68
N PRO A 487 18.27 -4.80 -24.98
CA PRO A 487 18.39 -5.88 -24.01
C PRO A 487 19.83 -6.05 -23.48
N GLY A 488 20.84 -5.91 -24.34
CA GLY A 488 22.25 -5.99 -23.96
C GLY A 488 22.66 -4.85 -23.03
N PHE A 489 22.27 -3.62 -23.36
CA PHE A 489 22.49 -2.44 -22.52
C PHE A 489 21.87 -2.61 -21.11
N LEU A 490 20.60 -3.00 -21.04
CA LEU A 490 19.90 -3.18 -19.76
C LEU A 490 20.58 -4.24 -18.89
N ARG A 491 21.04 -5.35 -19.50
CA ARG A 491 21.77 -6.38 -18.75
C ARG A 491 23.14 -5.90 -18.26
N SER A 492 23.86 -5.14 -19.07
CA SER A 492 25.16 -4.61 -18.68
C SER A 492 25.00 -3.56 -17.57
N PHE A 493 24.01 -2.68 -17.67
CA PHE A 493 23.71 -1.71 -16.62
C PHE A 493 23.37 -2.40 -15.28
N ASP A 494 22.55 -3.46 -15.31
CA ASP A 494 22.23 -4.21 -14.10
C ASP A 494 23.47 -4.86 -13.50
N ALA A 495 24.23 -5.60 -14.31
CA ALA A 495 25.38 -6.36 -13.83
C ALA A 495 26.54 -5.47 -13.34
N ASP A 496 26.78 -4.33 -14.00
CA ASP A 496 27.92 -3.47 -13.68
C ASP A 496 27.61 -2.46 -12.58
N LEU A 497 26.34 -2.05 -12.43
CA LEU A 497 26.00 -0.93 -11.54
C LEU A 497 24.73 -1.15 -10.72
N TYR A 498 23.58 -1.49 -11.33
CA TYR A 498 22.27 -1.41 -10.70
C TYR A 498 22.05 -2.45 -9.61
N ASP A 499 22.48 -3.71 -9.83
CA ASP A 499 22.35 -4.78 -8.82
C ASP A 499 23.11 -4.45 -7.54
N SER A 500 24.31 -3.94 -7.67
CA SER A 500 25.10 -3.48 -6.52
C SER A 500 24.50 -2.24 -5.84
N HIS A 501 23.92 -1.31 -6.63
CA HIS A 501 23.28 -0.12 -6.09
C HIS A 501 22.02 -0.46 -5.28
N LYS A 502 21.10 -1.25 -5.83
CA LYS A 502 19.83 -1.58 -5.16
C LYS A 502 19.98 -2.43 -3.89
N THR A 503 21.10 -3.20 -3.80
CA THR A 503 21.38 -4.04 -2.61
C THR A 503 22.05 -3.27 -1.47
N ARG A 504 22.53 -2.05 -1.74
CA ARG A 504 23.12 -1.19 -0.70
C ARG A 504 22.00 -0.61 0.17
N THR A 505 22.21 -0.70 1.48
CA THR A 505 21.47 0.14 2.42
C THR A 505 22.06 1.54 2.31
N LEU A 506 21.48 2.39 1.46
CA LEU A 506 21.87 3.79 1.37
C LEU A 506 21.51 4.46 2.70
N ASP A 507 22.50 4.93 3.42
CA ASP A 507 22.29 5.98 4.42
C ASP A 507 22.01 7.28 3.63
N PRO A 508 20.79 7.82 3.63
CA PRO A 508 20.50 9.05 2.91
C PRO A 508 21.38 10.23 3.34
N ARG A 509 21.96 10.18 4.54
CA ARG A 509 22.86 11.19 5.09
C ARG A 509 24.25 11.12 4.48
N ALA A 510 24.68 9.94 4.02
CA ALA A 510 25.98 9.71 3.42
C ALA A 510 26.00 9.85 1.89
N ALA A 511 24.85 10.11 1.27
CA ALA A 511 24.73 10.30 -0.17
C ALA A 511 25.33 11.65 -0.59
N THR A 512 26.61 11.67 -0.96
CA THR A 512 27.37 12.85 -1.37
C THR A 512 27.98 12.66 -2.75
N SER A 513 28.57 13.73 -3.30
CA SER A 513 29.34 13.69 -4.56
C SER A 513 30.57 12.75 -4.49
N GLU A 514 30.97 12.36 -3.31
CA GLU A 514 32.10 11.44 -3.10
C GLU A 514 31.71 9.97 -3.21
N ASP A 515 30.41 9.65 -3.12
CA ASP A 515 29.90 8.30 -3.30
C ASP A 515 30.17 7.82 -4.74
N PRO A 516 31.01 6.77 -4.94
CA PRO A 516 31.38 6.33 -6.30
C PRO A 516 30.19 5.93 -7.16
N TRP A 517 29.10 5.44 -6.54
CA TRP A 517 27.89 5.00 -7.20
C TRP A 517 27.04 6.19 -7.64
N LEU A 518 26.89 7.20 -6.80
CA LEU A 518 26.03 8.36 -7.05
C LEU A 518 26.66 9.42 -7.95
N ARG A 519 27.96 9.27 -8.32
CA ARG A 519 28.63 10.12 -9.31
C ARG A 519 28.07 9.97 -10.72
N TRP A 520 27.57 8.77 -11.04
CA TRP A 520 26.98 8.50 -12.35
C TRP A 520 25.76 9.38 -12.58
N GLY A 521 25.75 10.13 -13.69
CA GLY A 521 24.66 11.04 -14.01
C GLY A 521 24.35 12.08 -12.93
N GLU A 522 25.33 12.37 -12.06
CA GLU A 522 25.17 13.28 -10.91
C GLU A 522 23.99 12.93 -10.00
N ALA A 523 23.70 11.62 -9.86
CA ALA A 523 22.56 11.11 -9.08
C ALA A 523 22.54 11.60 -7.62
N TRP A 524 23.71 11.95 -7.05
CA TRP A 524 23.83 12.53 -5.71
C TRP A 524 23.05 13.86 -5.55
N ARG A 525 22.86 14.63 -6.61
CA ARG A 525 22.12 15.90 -6.57
C ARG A 525 20.65 15.70 -6.24
N TRP A 526 20.07 14.57 -6.68
CA TRP A 526 18.69 14.24 -6.35
C TRP A 526 18.52 13.91 -4.86
N GLU A 527 19.47 13.22 -4.29
CA GLU A 527 19.47 12.91 -2.86
C GLU A 527 19.70 14.17 -2.00
N GLU A 528 20.55 15.07 -2.48
CA GLU A 528 20.78 16.38 -1.84
C GLU A 528 19.50 17.23 -1.86
N ALA A 529 18.81 17.32 -2.99
CA ALA A 529 17.56 18.05 -3.11
C ALA A 529 16.45 17.46 -2.23
N ARG A 530 16.34 16.12 -2.12
CA ARG A 530 15.39 15.46 -1.22
C ARG A 530 15.70 15.78 0.25
N ARG A 531 16.98 15.80 0.64
CA ARG A 531 17.39 16.20 2.00
C ARG A 531 17.05 17.66 2.27
N ALA A 532 17.33 18.56 1.32
CA ALA A 532 16.99 19.97 1.45
C ALA A 532 15.47 20.17 1.60
N LEU A 533 14.67 19.48 0.80
CA LEU A 533 13.20 19.48 0.93
C LEU A 533 12.75 18.95 2.30
N THR A 534 13.36 17.86 2.77
CA THR A 534 13.07 17.29 4.09
C THR A 534 13.39 18.30 5.18
N SER A 535 14.57 18.92 5.16
CA SER A 535 14.98 19.94 6.14
C SER A 535 14.05 21.16 6.12
N LEU A 536 13.59 21.59 4.94
CA LEU A 536 12.61 22.67 4.81
C LEU A 536 11.27 22.33 5.50
N ILE A 537 10.81 21.09 5.32
CA ILE A 537 9.58 20.60 5.95
C ILE A 537 9.75 20.49 7.47
N GLU A 538 10.91 20.04 7.92
CA GLU A 538 11.24 19.92 9.34
C GLU A 538 11.32 21.27 10.05
N ALA A 539 11.74 22.30 9.35
CA ALA A 539 11.82 23.66 9.88
C ALA A 539 10.47 24.40 9.89
N GLY A 540 9.44 23.86 9.19
CA GLY A 540 8.10 24.44 9.17
C GLY A 540 7.39 24.30 10.54
N GLU A 541 6.61 25.31 10.90
CA GLU A 541 5.86 25.28 12.17
C GLU A 541 4.57 24.45 12.03
N ASP A 542 3.45 25.07 11.67
CA ASP A 542 2.15 24.39 11.55
C ASP A 542 1.76 24.06 10.11
N GLU A 543 2.08 24.95 9.17
CA GLU A 543 1.76 24.82 7.74
C GLU A 543 2.89 25.37 6.87
N LEU A 544 3.18 24.69 5.75
CA LEU A 544 4.20 25.05 4.78
C LEU A 544 3.61 25.01 3.38
N ASP A 545 3.73 26.12 2.60
CA ASP A 545 3.38 26.17 1.19
C ASP A 545 4.63 26.02 0.32
N LEU A 546 4.69 24.95 -0.44
CA LEU A 546 5.80 24.64 -1.35
C LEU A 546 5.66 25.31 -2.74
N LEU A 547 4.51 25.94 -3.06
CA LEU A 547 4.30 26.52 -4.38
C LEU A 547 5.43 27.49 -4.77
N PRO A 548 5.84 28.46 -3.93
CA PRO A 548 6.93 29.41 -4.26
C PRO A 548 8.30 28.71 -4.43
N VAL A 549 8.50 27.59 -3.71
CA VAL A 549 9.77 26.83 -3.73
C VAL A 549 9.90 25.98 -4.98
N LEU A 550 8.77 25.49 -5.51
CA LEU A 550 8.72 24.57 -6.64
C LEU A 550 8.53 25.27 -8.00
N THR A 551 8.20 26.57 -8.02
CA THR A 551 7.92 27.35 -9.24
C THR A 551 8.91 28.45 -9.51
N GLY A 552 9.71 28.86 -8.55
CA GLY A 552 10.68 29.94 -8.66
C GLY A 552 12.12 29.47 -8.91
N ASP A 553 13.03 30.43 -8.93
CA ASP A 553 14.49 30.22 -8.96
C ASP A 553 14.98 29.81 -7.54
N SER A 554 14.49 28.67 -7.07
CA SER A 554 14.75 28.23 -5.70
C SER A 554 16.11 27.53 -5.60
N GLU A 555 16.73 27.64 -4.42
CA GLU A 555 17.97 26.90 -4.12
C GLU A 555 17.76 25.38 -4.18
N LEU A 556 16.56 24.91 -3.85
CA LEU A 556 16.19 23.50 -3.91
C LEU A 556 16.32 22.91 -5.32
N LEU A 557 15.98 23.68 -6.35
CA LEU A 557 15.99 23.22 -7.74
C LEU A 557 17.29 23.57 -8.46
N ARG A 558 18.15 24.38 -7.84
CA ARG A 558 19.40 24.84 -8.46
C ARG A 558 20.35 23.66 -8.72
N GLY A 559 20.76 23.53 -9.97
CA GLY A 559 21.67 22.46 -10.41
C GLY A 559 21.01 21.11 -10.61
N LEU A 560 19.68 21.00 -10.46
CA LEU A 560 18.94 19.84 -10.91
C LEU A 560 18.57 20.00 -12.38
N ASP A 561 18.97 19.03 -13.18
CA ASP A 561 18.56 18.94 -14.57
C ASP A 561 17.26 18.12 -14.66
N LEU A 562 16.13 18.84 -14.51
CA LEU A 562 14.80 18.22 -14.47
C LEU A 562 14.46 17.58 -15.83
N PRO A 563 14.12 16.29 -15.88
CA PRO A 563 13.81 15.63 -17.13
C PRO A 563 12.55 16.22 -17.78
N ARG A 564 12.63 16.41 -19.10
CA ARG A 564 11.52 16.94 -19.90
C ARG A 564 10.92 15.83 -20.74
N TYR A 565 9.63 15.62 -20.57
CA TYR A 565 8.86 14.63 -21.32
C TYR A 565 7.89 15.31 -22.27
N ARG A 566 7.73 14.78 -23.49
CA ARG A 566 6.72 15.26 -24.45
C ARG A 566 5.32 15.00 -23.93
N TYR A 567 5.11 13.85 -23.32
CA TYR A 567 3.88 13.45 -22.64
C TYR A 567 4.19 12.87 -21.27
N ARG A 568 3.49 13.35 -20.26
CA ARG A 568 3.57 12.82 -18.90
C ARG A 568 2.20 12.80 -18.29
N HIS A 569 1.77 11.63 -17.86
CA HIS A 569 0.51 11.45 -17.14
C HIS A 569 0.76 11.18 -15.67
N LEU A 570 -0.05 11.79 -14.80
CA LEU A 570 -0.01 11.58 -13.36
C LEU A 570 -1.42 11.29 -12.85
N PHE A 571 -1.52 10.36 -11.89
CA PHE A 571 -2.73 10.10 -11.13
C PHE A 571 -2.58 10.59 -9.70
N LEU A 572 -3.59 11.32 -9.23
CA LEU A 572 -3.75 11.73 -7.84
C LEU A 572 -4.80 10.86 -7.18
N PHE A 573 -4.43 10.24 -6.07
CA PHE A 573 -5.40 9.66 -5.16
C PHE A 573 -5.71 10.72 -4.13
N ALA A 574 -6.87 11.34 -4.23
CA ALA A 574 -7.20 12.55 -3.50
C ALA A 574 -8.61 12.53 -2.90
N GLN A 575 -8.80 13.31 -1.87
CA GLN A 575 -10.07 13.57 -1.22
C GLN A 575 -10.42 15.06 -1.37
N VAL A 576 -11.69 15.34 -1.67
CA VAL A 576 -12.19 16.72 -1.77
C VAL A 576 -12.35 17.29 -0.38
N LEU A 577 -11.88 18.52 -0.19
CA LEU A 577 -12.15 19.29 1.00
C LEU A 577 -13.44 20.10 0.85
N PRO A 578 -14.17 20.38 1.95
CA PRO A 578 -15.34 21.24 1.92
C PRO A 578 -15.02 22.65 1.42
N GLU A 579 -16.01 23.32 0.85
CA GLU A 579 -15.89 24.72 0.43
C GLU A 579 -15.57 25.63 1.64
N GLY A 580 -14.58 26.50 1.48
CA GLY A 580 -14.10 27.36 2.57
C GLY A 580 -12.94 26.79 3.40
N SER A 581 -12.51 25.57 3.12
CA SER A 581 -11.30 24.99 3.73
C SER A 581 -10.03 25.65 3.19
N ALA A 582 -8.92 25.50 3.91
CA ALA A 582 -7.59 26.02 3.52
C ALA A 582 -7.00 25.33 2.27
N GLY A 583 -7.77 24.54 1.54
CA GLY A 583 -7.38 23.84 0.34
C GLY A 583 -8.59 23.29 -0.41
N SER A 584 -8.37 22.74 -1.60
CA SER A 584 -9.39 22.10 -2.43
C SER A 584 -9.36 20.58 -2.37
N LEU A 585 -8.16 20.02 -2.27
CA LEU A 585 -7.92 18.58 -2.26
C LEU A 585 -6.86 18.20 -1.23
N VAL A 586 -7.03 17.01 -0.66
CA VAL A 586 -5.95 16.31 0.06
C VAL A 586 -5.44 15.19 -0.83
N VAL A 587 -4.18 15.27 -1.23
CA VAL A 587 -3.50 14.27 -2.06
C VAL A 587 -2.93 13.19 -1.16
N ASN A 588 -3.50 11.99 -1.23
CA ASN A 588 -3.04 10.83 -0.47
C ASN A 588 -1.82 10.17 -1.13
N ARG A 589 -1.79 10.11 -2.47
CA ARG A 589 -0.71 9.51 -3.27
C ARG A 589 -0.68 10.09 -4.67
N ILE A 590 0.50 10.02 -5.27
CA ILE A 590 0.74 10.35 -6.68
C ILE A 590 1.33 9.12 -7.36
N PHE A 591 0.84 8.79 -8.54
CA PHE A 591 1.37 7.73 -9.38
C PHE A 591 1.58 8.25 -10.80
N GLY A 592 2.58 7.72 -11.50
CA GLY A 592 2.77 7.90 -12.93
C GLY A 592 2.11 6.80 -13.75
N HIS A 593 2.14 6.94 -15.03
CA HIS A 593 1.66 6.08 -16.11
C HIS A 593 0.17 6.25 -16.46
N ALA A 594 -0.08 6.46 -17.75
CA ALA A 594 -1.40 6.38 -18.34
C ALA A 594 -2.00 4.99 -18.11
N GLY A 595 -3.31 4.91 -17.85
CA GLY A 595 -4.02 3.66 -17.61
C GLY A 595 -3.90 3.09 -16.18
N PHE A 596 -2.85 3.41 -15.43
CA PHE A 596 -2.58 2.82 -14.11
C PHE A 596 -3.74 2.93 -13.13
N GLY A 597 -4.30 4.14 -12.95
CA GLY A 597 -5.34 4.39 -11.95
C GLY A 597 -6.59 3.52 -12.10
N LEU A 598 -6.82 2.97 -13.28
CA LEU A 598 -8.01 2.20 -13.65
C LEU A 598 -7.72 0.73 -13.93
N SER A 599 -6.48 0.35 -14.20
CA SER A 599 -6.09 -0.94 -14.75
C SER A 599 -6.74 -2.13 -14.03
N ARG A 600 -6.63 -2.17 -12.70
CA ARG A 600 -7.19 -3.25 -11.88
C ARG A 600 -8.71 -3.36 -11.98
N PHE A 601 -9.40 -2.25 -12.19
CA PHE A 601 -10.86 -2.15 -12.06
C PHE A 601 -11.59 -1.95 -13.40
N ALA A 602 -10.86 -1.69 -14.47
CA ALA A 602 -11.42 -1.39 -15.79
C ALA A 602 -12.41 -2.48 -16.28
N TYR A 603 -12.11 -3.76 -15.99
CA TYR A 603 -12.96 -4.89 -16.40
C TYR A 603 -14.39 -4.83 -15.80
N MET A 604 -14.57 -4.20 -14.64
CA MET A 604 -15.86 -4.08 -13.97
C MET A 604 -16.74 -3.00 -14.58
N HIS A 605 -16.11 -2.02 -15.22
CA HIS A 605 -16.77 -0.84 -15.76
C HIS A 605 -17.02 -0.94 -17.28
N GLY A 606 -16.77 -2.11 -17.88
CA GLY A 606 -17.04 -2.37 -19.30
C GLY A 606 -16.29 -1.42 -20.24
N PRO A 607 -16.95 -0.99 -21.36
CA PRO A 607 -16.29 -0.15 -22.37
C PRO A 607 -15.78 1.20 -21.83
N GLU A 608 -16.43 1.76 -20.81
CA GLU A 608 -16.03 3.05 -20.21
C GLU A 608 -14.71 2.95 -19.44
N GLY A 609 -14.47 1.82 -18.74
CA GLY A 609 -13.20 1.59 -18.06
C GLY A 609 -12.00 1.57 -19.01
N ALA A 610 -12.20 1.00 -20.22
CA ALA A 610 -11.18 1.00 -21.26
C ALA A 610 -11.07 2.34 -22.01
N ARG A 611 -12.14 3.16 -22.05
CA ARG A 611 -12.15 4.45 -22.75
C ARG A 611 -11.12 5.41 -22.18
N VAL A 612 -11.02 5.49 -20.86
CA VAL A 612 -10.06 6.42 -20.20
C VAL A 612 -8.63 6.16 -20.65
N ALA A 613 -8.22 4.88 -20.69
CA ALA A 613 -6.88 4.53 -21.16
C ALA A 613 -6.68 4.89 -22.65
N ARG A 614 -7.68 4.67 -23.48
CA ARG A 614 -7.62 5.05 -24.90
C ARG A 614 -7.55 6.56 -25.10
N ASP A 615 -8.29 7.33 -24.32
CA ASP A 615 -8.26 8.80 -24.40
C ASP A 615 -6.87 9.33 -24.01
N GLN A 616 -6.23 8.72 -23.02
CA GLN A 616 -4.85 9.02 -22.62
C GLN A 616 -3.83 8.60 -23.70
N GLU A 617 -3.99 7.42 -24.29
CA GLU A 617 -3.16 6.93 -25.41
C GLU A 617 -3.25 7.87 -26.63
N GLU A 618 -4.43 8.34 -26.97
CA GLU A 618 -4.62 9.30 -28.07
C GLU A 618 -3.95 10.65 -27.78
N ARG A 619 -4.04 11.18 -26.55
CA ARG A 619 -3.35 12.41 -26.19
C ARG A 619 -1.82 12.26 -26.23
N ALA A 620 -1.29 11.10 -25.79
CA ALA A 620 0.12 10.79 -25.93
C ALA A 620 0.55 10.75 -27.40
N ARG A 621 -0.23 10.07 -28.25
CA ARG A 621 0.00 10.01 -29.70
C ARG A 621 0.02 11.38 -30.34
N LEU A 622 -0.91 12.26 -29.99
CA LEU A 622 -0.92 13.66 -30.44
C LEU A 622 0.30 14.46 -29.99
N SER A 623 0.97 14.02 -28.94
CA SER A 623 2.22 14.59 -28.44
C SER A 623 3.47 13.91 -29.04
N GLY A 624 3.29 13.01 -30.03
CA GLY A 624 4.38 12.25 -30.68
C GLY A 624 4.97 11.14 -29.81
N VAL A 625 4.15 10.54 -28.94
CA VAL A 625 4.57 9.46 -28.03
C VAL A 625 3.61 8.28 -28.16
N ARG A 626 4.16 7.10 -28.38
CA ARG A 626 3.41 5.83 -28.31
C ARG A 626 3.53 5.24 -26.93
N LEU A 627 2.42 5.13 -26.21
CA LEU A 627 2.37 4.39 -24.95
C LEU A 627 2.42 2.89 -25.22
N ALA A 628 3.27 2.16 -24.52
CA ALA A 628 3.39 0.73 -24.66
C ALA A 628 3.45 0.05 -23.29
N GLU A 629 2.56 -0.91 -23.09
CA GLU A 629 2.46 -1.64 -21.83
C GLU A 629 3.68 -2.54 -21.62
N VAL A 630 4.16 -2.63 -20.39
CA VAL A 630 5.21 -3.56 -19.96
C VAL A 630 4.61 -4.54 -18.95
N SER A 631 4.70 -5.84 -19.26
CA SER A 631 4.15 -6.88 -18.39
C SER A 631 4.90 -6.97 -17.06
N GLY A 632 4.15 -6.97 -15.95
CA GLY A 632 4.66 -7.23 -14.60
C GLY A 632 4.58 -8.69 -14.16
N GLY A 633 4.20 -9.59 -15.06
CA GLY A 633 3.93 -10.99 -14.74
C GLY A 633 2.63 -11.20 -13.94
N ALA A 634 2.16 -12.44 -13.89
CA ALA A 634 0.89 -12.83 -13.27
C ALA A 634 1.04 -13.72 -12.02
N ALA A 635 2.25 -14.20 -11.73
CA ALA A 635 2.45 -15.24 -10.73
C ALA A 635 2.32 -14.79 -9.27
N PHE A 636 2.45 -13.48 -8.99
CA PHE A 636 2.51 -12.95 -7.63
C PHE A 636 1.14 -12.71 -7.02
N THR A 637 0.26 -12.01 -7.75
CA THR A 637 -1.00 -11.53 -7.20
C THR A 637 -1.96 -11.08 -8.27
N ASN A 638 -3.25 -11.14 -7.98
CA ASN A 638 -4.31 -10.58 -8.84
C ASN A 638 -4.23 -9.06 -9.01
N LEU A 639 -3.37 -8.36 -8.27
CA LEU A 639 -3.17 -6.91 -8.43
C LEU A 639 -2.57 -6.56 -9.81
N ASN A 640 -1.92 -7.53 -10.48
CA ASN A 640 -1.37 -7.35 -11.82
C ASN A 640 -2.31 -7.81 -12.94
N LEU A 641 -3.44 -8.44 -12.59
CA LEU A 641 -4.35 -8.99 -13.59
C LEU A 641 -5.33 -7.94 -14.10
N HIS A 642 -5.23 -7.62 -15.37
CA HIS A 642 -6.12 -6.72 -16.10
C HIS A 642 -6.22 -7.15 -17.56
N GLY A 643 -7.21 -6.68 -18.28
CA GLY A 643 -7.26 -6.84 -19.74
C GLY A 643 -6.30 -5.86 -20.43
N PRO A 644 -6.13 -5.97 -21.76
CA PRO A 644 -5.35 -5.00 -22.51
C PRO A 644 -6.02 -3.63 -22.43
N LEU A 645 -5.31 -2.63 -21.95
CA LEU A 645 -5.78 -1.26 -21.81
C LEU A 645 -5.14 -0.34 -22.84
N LEU A 646 -3.88 -0.59 -23.18
CA LEU A 646 -3.16 0.11 -24.23
C LEU A 646 -3.16 -0.71 -25.52
N GLY A 647 -3.08 -0.02 -26.65
CA GLY A 647 -3.05 -0.64 -27.97
C GLY A 647 -1.73 -1.35 -28.28
N THR A 648 -0.66 -1.03 -27.58
CA THR A 648 0.68 -1.56 -27.78
C THR A 648 1.24 -2.18 -26.50
N GLU A 649 1.97 -3.31 -26.65
CA GLU A 649 2.72 -3.95 -25.57
C GLU A 649 4.16 -4.20 -26.00
N ILE A 650 5.12 -3.86 -25.13
CA ILE A 650 6.54 -4.22 -25.31
C ILE A 650 6.72 -5.67 -24.85
N ILE A 651 7.14 -6.50 -25.78
CA ILE A 651 7.48 -7.89 -25.50
C ILE A 651 8.97 -7.96 -25.16
N GLN A 652 9.26 -8.35 -23.94
CA GLN A 652 10.63 -8.50 -23.47
C GLN A 652 11.03 -9.98 -23.49
N PRO A 653 12.34 -10.28 -23.57
CA PRO A 653 12.82 -11.65 -23.45
C PRO A 653 12.31 -12.30 -22.17
N GLY A 654 11.68 -13.47 -22.28
CA GLY A 654 11.10 -14.22 -21.16
C GLY A 654 9.65 -13.86 -20.83
N ASP A 655 9.02 -12.94 -21.54
CA ASP A 655 7.59 -12.70 -21.38
C ASP A 655 6.79 -13.95 -21.74
N PRO A 656 5.77 -14.30 -20.92
CA PRO A 656 4.86 -15.38 -21.27
C PRO A 656 4.13 -15.08 -22.58
N GLY A 657 3.88 -16.09 -23.37
CA GLY A 657 3.01 -15.95 -24.53
C GLY A 657 1.58 -15.61 -24.12
N GLY A 658 0.75 -15.15 -25.06
CA GLY A 658 -0.68 -14.99 -24.84
C GLY A 658 -1.13 -13.58 -24.50
N SER A 659 -0.30 -12.57 -24.70
CA SER A 659 -0.75 -11.17 -24.74
C SER A 659 -1.94 -11.01 -25.69
N SER A 660 -2.93 -10.26 -25.26
CA SER A 660 -4.11 -9.87 -26.06
C SER A 660 -4.07 -8.42 -26.54
N ALA A 661 -2.92 -7.74 -26.37
CA ALA A 661 -2.72 -6.41 -26.93
C ALA A 661 -2.78 -6.44 -28.48
N PRO A 662 -3.42 -5.45 -29.13
CA PRO A 662 -3.55 -5.40 -30.60
C PRO A 662 -2.19 -5.35 -31.32
N THR A 663 -1.24 -4.60 -30.78
CA THR A 663 0.11 -4.45 -31.34
C THR A 663 1.15 -4.98 -30.35
N ARG A 664 2.07 -5.77 -30.85
CA ARG A 664 3.21 -6.31 -30.09
C ARG A 664 4.49 -5.76 -30.67
N MET A 665 5.38 -5.31 -29.80
CA MET A 665 6.65 -4.67 -30.13
C MET A 665 7.76 -5.41 -29.41
N ASP A 666 8.64 -6.07 -30.13
CA ASP A 666 9.78 -6.74 -29.53
C ASP A 666 10.81 -5.71 -29.05
N LEU A 667 11.34 -5.92 -27.85
CA LEU A 667 12.28 -4.98 -27.23
C LEU A 667 13.59 -4.84 -28.02
N ASP A 668 14.03 -5.88 -28.71
CA ASP A 668 15.21 -5.89 -29.57
C ASP A 668 15.02 -5.14 -30.89
N GLY A 669 13.78 -4.79 -31.24
CA GLY A 669 13.44 -3.90 -32.35
C GLY A 669 13.50 -2.40 -32.02
N LEU A 670 13.72 -2.04 -30.75
CA LEU A 670 13.75 -0.66 -30.28
C LEU A 670 15.18 -0.14 -30.19
N VAL A 671 15.32 1.18 -30.18
CA VAL A 671 16.62 1.88 -30.00
C VAL A 671 16.54 2.73 -28.74
N LEU A 672 17.54 2.66 -27.89
CA LEU A 672 17.70 3.54 -26.74
C LEU A 672 18.54 4.76 -27.14
N GLU A 673 18.04 5.96 -26.91
CA GLU A 673 18.69 7.24 -27.26
C GLU A 673 18.88 8.09 -26.01
N ASP A 674 20.05 8.74 -25.88
CA ASP A 674 20.21 9.84 -24.94
C ASP A 674 19.64 11.12 -25.55
N ARG A 675 18.84 11.84 -24.78
CA ARG A 675 18.24 13.14 -25.11
C ARG A 675 18.85 14.23 -24.21
N PRO A 676 20.04 14.77 -24.54
CA PRO A 676 20.72 15.73 -23.66
C PRO A 676 19.88 16.97 -23.36
N GLY A 677 19.18 17.51 -24.37
CA GLY A 677 18.30 18.67 -24.19
C GLY A 677 17.03 18.39 -23.35
N GLU A 678 16.71 17.12 -23.09
CA GLU A 678 15.57 16.67 -22.28
C GLU A 678 16.02 15.98 -20.98
N SER A 679 17.33 15.81 -20.78
CA SER A 679 17.96 15.20 -19.59
C SER A 679 17.47 13.80 -19.26
N ARG A 680 17.23 12.97 -20.28
CA ARG A 680 16.70 11.62 -20.13
C ARG A 680 17.13 10.69 -21.27
N LEU A 681 16.92 9.41 -21.04
CA LEU A 681 16.91 8.39 -22.10
C LEU A 681 15.49 8.23 -22.66
N ALA A 682 15.40 7.86 -23.93
CA ALA A 682 14.15 7.56 -24.62
C ALA A 682 14.28 6.28 -25.43
N LEU A 683 13.21 5.47 -25.47
CA LEU A 683 13.06 4.39 -26.43
C LEU A 683 12.45 4.93 -27.72
N VAL A 684 12.96 4.48 -28.86
CA VAL A 684 12.51 4.92 -30.18
C VAL A 684 12.24 3.69 -31.04
N ALA A 685 11.09 3.67 -31.69
CA ALA A 685 10.72 2.62 -32.63
C ALA A 685 11.43 2.81 -33.99
N PRO A 686 11.46 1.79 -34.87
CA PRO A 686 12.07 1.88 -36.18
C PRO A 686 11.50 3.00 -37.09
N ASP A 687 10.25 3.38 -36.86
CA ASP A 687 9.57 4.50 -37.56
C ASP A 687 9.97 5.88 -37.01
N GLY A 688 10.80 5.96 -35.97
CA GLY A 688 11.25 7.17 -35.34
C GLY A 688 10.34 7.73 -34.24
N GLU A 689 9.22 7.07 -33.96
CA GLU A 689 8.30 7.47 -32.90
C GLU A 689 8.86 7.11 -31.51
N GLU A 690 8.72 8.00 -30.55
CA GLU A 690 9.10 7.74 -29.16
C GLU A 690 8.14 6.74 -28.54
N VAL A 691 8.68 5.69 -27.92
CA VAL A 691 7.91 4.67 -27.20
C VAL A 691 8.10 4.85 -25.70
N GLN A 692 7.01 5.09 -24.99
CA GLN A 692 7.05 5.27 -23.54
C GLN A 692 6.52 4.01 -22.85
N PRO A 693 7.37 3.30 -22.09
CA PRO A 693 6.95 2.15 -21.31
C PRO A 693 5.91 2.54 -20.26
N ALA A 694 4.89 1.71 -20.07
CA ALA A 694 3.86 1.89 -19.05
C ALA A 694 3.61 0.58 -18.29
N TYR A 695 3.98 0.55 -17.02
CA TYR A 695 3.66 -0.56 -16.13
C TYR A 695 2.31 -0.30 -15.46
N LEU A 696 1.31 -1.12 -15.75
CA LEU A 696 -0.08 -0.93 -15.30
C LEU A 696 -0.46 -1.74 -14.06
N GLY A 697 0.43 -2.60 -13.57
CA GLY A 697 0.19 -3.41 -12.38
C GLY A 697 0.24 -2.62 -11.08
N TYR A 698 -0.50 -3.08 -10.07
CA TYR A 698 -0.51 -2.50 -8.71
C TYR A 698 0.54 -3.11 -7.78
N LEU A 699 1.33 -4.08 -8.25
CA LEU A 699 2.45 -4.63 -7.49
C LEU A 699 3.60 -3.63 -7.49
N VAL A 700 4.33 -3.57 -6.39
CA VAL A 700 5.54 -2.74 -6.31
C VAL A 700 6.57 -3.20 -7.34
N LEU A 701 7.24 -2.29 -8.02
CA LEU A 701 8.17 -2.60 -9.10
C LEU A 701 9.29 -3.57 -8.66
N SER A 702 9.80 -3.42 -7.45
CA SER A 702 10.83 -4.31 -6.89
C SER A 702 10.43 -5.78 -6.80
N ALA A 703 9.12 -6.09 -6.90
CA ALA A 703 8.62 -7.47 -6.91
C ALA A 703 8.30 -7.96 -8.33
N THR A 704 8.51 -7.16 -9.37
CA THR A 704 8.33 -7.54 -10.77
C THR A 704 9.62 -8.12 -11.36
N PRO A 705 9.59 -8.78 -12.52
CA PRO A 705 10.79 -9.21 -13.23
C PRO A 705 11.77 -8.05 -13.50
N LEU A 706 13.06 -8.33 -13.43
CA LEU A 706 14.10 -7.31 -13.61
C LEU A 706 13.96 -6.48 -14.91
N PRO A 707 13.68 -7.07 -16.09
CA PRO A 707 13.50 -6.25 -17.28
C PRO A 707 12.35 -5.26 -17.17
N THR A 708 11.26 -5.63 -16.47
CA THR A 708 10.15 -4.71 -16.17
C THR A 708 10.59 -3.56 -15.29
N GLN A 709 11.40 -3.84 -14.25
CA GLN A 709 11.96 -2.80 -13.38
C GLN A 709 12.80 -1.80 -14.18
N LEU A 710 13.69 -2.30 -15.03
CA LEU A 710 14.59 -1.47 -15.83
C LEU A 710 13.84 -0.66 -16.91
N LEU A 711 12.85 -1.24 -17.58
CA LEU A 711 12.02 -0.53 -18.54
C LEU A 711 11.18 0.56 -17.88
N ALA A 712 10.73 0.34 -16.65
CA ALA A 712 10.00 1.36 -15.89
C ALA A 712 10.87 2.58 -15.54
N LEU A 713 12.21 2.46 -15.54
CA LEU A 713 13.12 3.61 -15.40
C LEU A 713 13.10 4.53 -16.63
N LEU A 714 12.65 4.05 -17.79
CA LEU A 714 12.51 4.85 -19.00
C LEU A 714 11.16 5.58 -19.08
N ALA A 715 10.28 5.36 -18.08
CA ALA A 715 9.00 6.04 -17.95
C ALA A 715 9.13 7.36 -17.16
N PRO A 716 8.21 8.36 -17.37
CA PRO A 716 8.29 9.69 -16.74
C PRO A 716 8.12 9.67 -15.21
N ALA A 717 7.44 8.72 -14.68
CA ALA A 717 7.23 8.56 -13.24
C ALA A 717 6.87 7.11 -12.92
N SER A 718 7.19 6.69 -11.72
CA SER A 718 6.81 5.40 -11.18
C SER A 718 5.83 5.57 -10.01
N ASN A 719 6.02 4.87 -8.96
CA ASN A 719 5.25 5.00 -7.73
C ASN A 719 5.84 6.15 -6.89
N VAL A 720 5.19 7.29 -6.88
CA VAL A 720 5.64 8.46 -6.13
C VAL A 720 4.99 8.46 -4.75
N THR A 721 5.77 8.72 -3.73
CA THR A 721 5.27 8.86 -2.36
C THR A 721 5.29 10.32 -1.92
N THR A 722 4.18 10.80 -1.35
CA THR A 722 4.13 12.09 -0.65
C THR A 722 4.48 11.96 0.84
N SER A 723 4.86 10.77 1.27
CA SER A 723 5.20 10.51 2.67
C SER A 723 6.64 10.94 2.95
N PHE A 724 6.79 12.09 3.56
CA PHE A 724 8.06 12.54 4.12
C PHE A 724 8.12 12.04 5.56
N VAL A 725 8.79 10.95 5.81
CA VAL A 725 9.08 10.49 7.17
C VAL A 725 10.59 10.63 7.36
N PRO A 726 11.05 11.74 7.96
CA PRO A 726 12.47 11.88 8.29
C PRO A 726 12.87 10.81 9.30
N ASP A 727 14.09 10.29 9.17
CA ASP A 727 14.71 9.49 10.22
C ASP A 727 14.81 10.35 11.47
N LEU A 728 14.26 9.87 12.57
CA LEU A 728 14.37 10.54 13.86
C LEU A 728 15.54 9.98 14.64
N PRO A 729 16.37 10.83 15.26
CA PRO A 729 17.43 10.37 16.15
C PRO A 729 16.86 9.54 17.31
N GLU A 730 17.59 8.56 17.78
CA GLU A 730 17.27 7.83 19.01
C GLU A 730 17.11 8.79 20.20
N GLY A 731 16.08 8.55 21.03
CA GLY A 731 15.85 9.31 22.26
C GLY A 731 15.20 10.66 22.10
N SER A 732 14.77 11.06 20.88
CA SER A 732 14.00 12.29 20.70
C SER A 732 12.56 12.11 21.23
N GLY A 733 11.98 13.22 21.76
CA GLY A 733 10.58 13.27 22.17
C GLY A 733 9.62 13.32 20.99
N PRO A 734 8.32 13.55 21.23
CA PRO A 734 7.34 13.79 20.20
C PRO A 734 7.78 14.94 19.28
N ARG A 735 7.51 14.81 17.98
CA ARG A 735 7.89 15.79 16.97
C ARG A 735 6.69 16.08 16.08
N THR A 736 6.41 17.34 15.85
CA THR A 736 5.36 17.78 14.92
C THR A 736 5.96 18.11 13.56
N LEU A 737 5.34 17.59 12.52
CA LEU A 737 5.63 17.91 11.14
C LEU A 737 4.45 18.70 10.57
N PRO A 738 4.70 19.80 9.83
CA PRO A 738 3.66 20.69 9.36
C PRO A 738 2.71 20.04 8.37
N ARG A 739 1.56 20.64 8.16
CA ARG A 739 0.76 20.45 6.97
C ARG A 739 1.53 21.03 5.79
N VAL A 740 1.71 20.24 4.71
CA VAL A 740 2.39 20.72 3.51
C VAL A 740 1.39 20.84 2.38
N ARG A 741 1.39 21.98 1.70
CA ARG A 741 0.53 22.25 0.55
C ARG A 741 1.31 22.79 -0.65
N ILE A 742 0.69 22.73 -1.80
CA ILE A 742 1.06 23.42 -3.02
C ILE A 742 -0.14 24.26 -3.42
N GLY A 743 -0.15 25.54 -3.04
CA GLY A 743 -1.32 26.38 -3.23
C GLY A 743 -2.56 25.78 -2.54
N SER A 744 -3.55 25.37 -3.34
CA SER A 744 -4.81 24.76 -2.87
C SER A 744 -4.74 23.26 -2.59
N LEU A 745 -3.63 22.60 -2.92
CA LEU A 745 -3.44 21.15 -2.81
C LEU A 745 -2.70 20.79 -1.51
N VAL A 746 -3.34 20.11 -0.58
CA VAL A 746 -2.68 19.57 0.62
C VAL A 746 -1.98 18.26 0.22
N VAL A 747 -0.65 18.26 0.15
CA VAL A 747 0.16 17.08 -0.23
C VAL A 747 0.62 16.26 0.97
N ARG A 748 0.47 16.81 2.17
CA ARG A 748 0.75 16.13 3.43
C ARG A 748 -0.10 16.71 4.56
N ARG A 749 -0.67 15.83 5.37
CA ARG A 749 -1.37 16.21 6.61
C ARG A 749 -0.37 16.59 7.71
N ARG A 750 -0.76 17.47 8.61
CA ARG A 750 -0.02 17.71 9.85
C ARG A 750 0.09 16.40 10.62
N THR A 751 1.30 16.06 11.05
CA THR A 751 1.58 14.75 11.64
C THR A 751 2.47 14.92 12.87
N VAL A 752 2.06 14.30 13.98
CA VAL A 752 2.90 14.20 15.18
C VAL A 752 3.52 12.80 15.17
N GLN A 753 4.84 12.75 15.24
CA GLN A 753 5.61 11.51 15.37
C GLN A 753 5.95 11.27 16.83
N VAL A 754 5.59 10.11 17.37
CA VAL A 754 5.81 9.77 18.78
C VAL A 754 6.53 8.44 18.89
N PRO A 755 7.65 8.36 19.66
CA PRO A 755 8.32 7.09 19.91
C PRO A 755 7.40 6.10 20.62
N THR A 756 7.39 4.84 20.18
CA THR A 756 6.60 3.79 20.85
C THR A 756 7.03 3.54 22.29
N ALA A 757 8.27 3.85 22.62
CA ALA A 757 8.80 3.77 23.99
C ALA A 757 8.11 4.72 24.99
N LEU A 758 7.42 5.76 24.51
CA LEU A 758 6.70 6.73 25.34
C LEU A 758 5.23 6.36 25.57
N LEU A 759 4.75 5.25 25.04
CA LEU A 759 3.36 4.80 25.19
C LEU A 759 3.07 4.45 26.67
N PRO A 760 1.87 4.80 27.18
CA PRO A 760 1.46 4.42 28.53
C PRO A 760 1.41 2.91 28.72
N GLU A 761 1.93 2.42 29.84
CA GLU A 761 1.87 0.99 30.20
C GLU A 761 0.47 0.46 30.52
N PRO A 762 -0.41 1.23 31.23
CA PRO A 762 -1.73 0.72 31.62
C PRO A 762 -2.63 0.43 30.40
N ASP A 763 -3.52 -0.57 30.52
CA ASP A 763 -4.49 -0.92 29.47
C ASP A 763 -5.55 0.20 29.36
N PRO A 764 -5.76 0.80 28.19
CA PRO A 764 -6.80 1.83 28.02
C PRO A 764 -8.23 1.30 28.17
N ALA A 765 -8.44 -0.01 28.14
CA ALA A 765 -9.74 -0.62 28.42
C ALA A 765 -10.01 -0.80 29.92
N THR A 766 -9.33 -0.04 30.78
CA THR A 766 -9.55 -0.04 32.24
C THR A 766 -9.80 1.38 32.74
N PRO A 767 -10.60 1.55 33.82
CA PRO A 767 -10.88 2.88 34.38
C PRO A 767 -9.64 3.56 34.96
N GLU A 768 -8.62 2.81 35.33
CA GLU A 768 -7.34 3.34 35.80
C GLU A 768 -6.43 3.75 34.65
N GLY A 769 -6.44 2.94 33.55
CA GLY A 769 -5.54 3.16 32.40
C GLY A 769 -6.00 4.24 31.46
N TYR A 770 -7.31 4.36 31.22
CA TYR A 770 -7.83 5.28 30.22
C TYR A 770 -7.48 6.77 30.49
N PRO A 771 -7.62 7.31 31.73
CA PRO A 771 -7.17 8.66 32.03
C PRO A 771 -5.67 8.88 31.78
N GLU A 772 -4.84 7.86 31.98
CA GLU A 772 -3.39 7.94 31.70
C GLU A 772 -3.12 8.06 30.18
N TRP A 773 -3.88 7.35 29.35
CA TRP A 773 -3.83 7.49 27.90
C TRP A 773 -4.33 8.86 27.44
N VAL A 774 -5.42 9.37 27.98
CA VAL A 774 -5.93 10.72 27.67
C VAL A 774 -4.93 11.79 28.07
N ARG A 775 -4.29 11.67 29.24
CA ARG A 775 -3.24 12.58 29.68
C ARG A 775 -2.06 12.58 28.70
N TRP A 776 -1.52 11.40 28.41
CA TRP A 776 -0.41 11.22 27.47
C TRP A 776 -0.75 11.78 26.09
N TRP A 777 -1.98 11.54 25.61
CA TRP A 777 -2.47 12.02 24.32
C TRP A 777 -2.43 13.55 24.23
N ARG A 778 -2.87 14.22 25.29
CA ARG A 778 -2.84 15.68 25.42
C ARG A 778 -1.42 16.23 25.55
N ASP A 779 -0.61 15.62 26.42
CA ASP A 779 0.76 16.05 26.68
C ASP A 779 1.63 15.95 25.42
N ALA A 780 1.36 14.98 24.56
CA ALA A 780 2.00 14.80 23.26
C ALA A 780 1.42 15.70 22.15
N GLY A 781 0.39 16.51 22.42
CA GLY A 781 -0.25 17.41 21.45
C GLY A 781 -0.97 16.69 20.31
N LEU A 782 -1.49 15.48 20.56
CA LEU A 782 -2.15 14.65 19.54
C LEU A 782 -3.59 15.08 19.32
N PRO A 783 -4.10 15.06 18.06
CA PRO A 783 -5.49 15.37 17.77
C PRO A 783 -6.43 14.27 18.27
N GLU A 784 -7.64 14.65 18.72
CA GLU A 784 -8.63 13.69 19.22
C GLU A 784 -9.08 12.68 18.16
N ARG A 785 -9.15 13.12 16.91
CA ARG A 785 -9.47 12.31 15.72
C ARG A 785 -8.29 12.34 14.76
N CYS A 786 -7.81 11.17 14.39
CA CYS A 786 -6.58 11.06 13.64
C CYS A 786 -6.48 9.76 12.82
N TYR A 787 -5.51 9.74 11.94
CA TYR A 787 -5.02 8.52 11.32
C TYR A 787 -3.68 8.13 11.93
N VAL A 788 -3.56 6.91 12.43
CA VAL A 788 -2.33 6.42 13.06
C VAL A 788 -1.70 5.31 12.21
N SER A 789 -0.41 5.41 11.99
CA SER A 789 0.40 4.35 11.39
C SER A 789 1.68 4.11 12.20
N LEU A 790 2.10 2.85 12.27
CA LEU A 790 3.36 2.45 12.91
C LEU A 790 4.47 2.41 11.86
N ALA A 791 5.56 3.11 12.12
CA ALA A 791 6.81 3.05 11.37
C ALA A 791 7.88 2.34 12.22
N GLY A 792 8.47 1.26 11.68
CA GLY A 792 9.59 0.56 12.31
C GLY A 792 10.92 1.32 12.16
N ARG A 793 11.92 0.98 12.96
CA ARG A 793 13.28 1.54 12.85
C ARG A 793 14.05 1.05 11.63
N ASP A 794 13.65 -0.06 11.05
CA ASP A 794 14.41 -0.76 9.98
C ASP A 794 14.24 -0.15 8.58
N GLY A 795 13.77 1.10 8.47
CA GLY A 795 13.51 1.74 7.17
C GLY A 795 12.33 1.13 6.41
N MET A 796 11.59 0.22 7.00
CA MET A 796 10.35 -0.32 6.41
C MET A 796 9.31 0.78 6.27
N PRO A 797 8.59 0.85 5.15
CA PRO A 797 7.55 1.85 4.98
C PRO A 797 6.52 1.74 6.09
N PRO A 798 5.97 2.87 6.56
CA PRO A 798 4.96 2.87 7.61
C PRO A 798 3.80 1.95 7.27
N GLY A 799 3.27 1.28 8.30
CA GLY A 799 2.04 0.50 8.18
C GLY A 799 0.88 1.35 7.62
N LYS A 800 -0.14 0.68 7.08
CA LYS A 800 -1.30 1.39 6.52
C LYS A 800 -2.01 2.22 7.61
N PRO A 801 -2.28 3.53 7.39
CA PRO A 801 -2.95 4.37 8.37
C PRO A 801 -4.33 3.81 8.76
N ARG A 802 -4.66 3.90 10.05
CA ARG A 802 -5.95 3.52 10.62
C ARG A 802 -6.57 4.71 11.32
N TYR A 803 -7.86 4.89 11.15
CA TYR A 803 -8.59 5.91 11.87
C TYR A 803 -8.74 5.55 13.35
N LEU A 804 -8.49 6.52 14.19
CA LEU A 804 -8.64 6.45 15.63
C LEU A 804 -9.32 7.71 16.15
N GLU A 805 -10.24 7.53 17.08
CA GLU A 805 -10.82 8.55 17.92
C GLU A 805 -10.49 8.21 19.37
N VAL A 806 -9.90 9.15 20.12
CA VAL A 806 -9.43 8.89 21.50
C VAL A 806 -10.57 8.50 22.45
N SER A 807 -11.79 8.95 22.13
CA SER A 807 -13.02 8.58 22.86
C SER A 807 -13.49 7.14 22.59
N GLY A 808 -12.92 6.44 21.61
CA GLY A 808 -13.24 5.03 21.29
C GLY A 808 -12.41 4.05 22.11
N LEU A 809 -12.93 3.63 23.24
CA LEU A 809 -12.24 2.76 24.21
C LEU A 809 -11.76 1.45 23.59
N VAL A 810 -12.66 0.75 22.86
CA VAL A 810 -12.37 -0.53 22.23
C VAL A 810 -11.39 -0.36 21.07
N ASN A 811 -11.51 0.72 20.27
CA ASN A 811 -10.60 1.02 19.17
C ASN A 811 -9.20 1.37 19.69
N LEU A 812 -9.11 2.21 20.72
CA LEU A 812 -7.85 2.57 21.36
C LEU A 812 -7.16 1.34 21.97
N ALA A 813 -7.90 0.47 22.65
CA ALA A 813 -7.38 -0.76 23.23
C ALA A 813 -6.90 -1.75 22.16
N ALA A 814 -7.63 -1.89 21.06
CA ALA A 814 -7.24 -2.73 19.93
C ALA A 814 -5.95 -2.23 19.28
N SER A 815 -5.84 -0.92 19.07
CA SER A 815 -4.68 -0.26 18.45
C SER A 815 -3.45 -0.28 19.36
N SER A 816 -3.60 0.06 20.64
CA SER A 816 -2.50 0.05 21.62
C SER A 816 -1.86 -1.34 21.79
N HIS A 817 -2.66 -2.39 21.66
CA HIS A 817 -2.15 -3.76 21.71
C HIS A 817 -1.19 -4.08 20.55
N GLU A 818 -1.39 -3.48 19.38
CA GLU A 818 -0.50 -3.65 18.23
C GLU A 818 0.78 -2.81 18.33
N TRP A 819 0.71 -1.66 18.98
CA TRP A 819 1.84 -0.72 19.12
C TRP A 819 2.81 -1.12 20.23
N ARG A 820 2.29 -1.73 21.31
CA ARG A 820 3.10 -2.13 22.45
C ARG A 820 4.12 -3.21 22.10
N GLY A 821 5.35 -3.02 22.58
CA GLY A 821 6.44 -3.95 22.33
C GLY A 821 7.01 -3.88 20.91
N GLN A 822 6.56 -2.93 20.09
CA GLN A 822 7.18 -2.62 18.81
C GLN A 822 8.23 -1.53 19.01
N ASP A 823 9.37 -1.69 18.38
CA ASP A 823 10.40 -0.66 18.35
C ASP A 823 10.20 0.21 17.10
N GLY A 824 9.87 1.49 17.32
CA GLY A 824 9.57 2.39 16.21
C GLY A 824 8.83 3.66 16.64
N TRP A 825 8.06 4.19 15.71
CA TRP A 825 7.37 5.47 15.84
C TRP A 825 5.90 5.33 15.45
N LEU A 826 5.03 6.02 16.18
CA LEU A 826 3.67 6.29 15.72
C LEU A 826 3.65 7.59 14.92
N ASN A 827 3.17 7.54 13.70
CA ASN A 827 2.80 8.71 12.92
C ASN A 827 1.31 8.97 13.15
N VAL A 828 0.99 10.03 13.89
CA VAL A 828 -0.37 10.45 14.23
C VAL A 828 -0.71 11.65 13.36
N SER A 829 -1.45 11.43 12.28
CA SER A 829 -1.84 12.46 11.32
C SER A 829 -3.26 12.98 11.60
N GLU A 830 -3.48 14.26 11.42
CA GLU A 830 -4.81 14.87 11.52
C GLU A 830 -5.82 14.15 10.62
N ALA A 831 -7.08 14.07 11.05
CA ALA A 831 -8.19 13.64 10.22
C ALA A 831 -8.58 14.79 9.28
N LEU A 832 -8.05 14.77 8.04
CA LEU A 832 -8.33 15.77 7.02
C LEU A 832 -8.63 15.06 5.67
N PRO A 833 -9.80 15.26 5.03
CA PRO A 833 -10.99 15.89 5.65
C PRO A 833 -11.43 15.15 6.89
N ASP A 834 -12.08 15.88 7.82
CA ASP A 834 -12.75 15.22 8.96
C ASP A 834 -13.86 14.31 8.44
N LEU A 835 -14.15 13.21 9.14
CA LEU A 835 -15.22 12.29 8.71
C LEU A 835 -16.60 12.98 8.61
N SER A 836 -16.83 14.03 9.39
CA SER A 836 -18.06 14.86 9.32
C SER A 836 -18.10 15.78 8.08
N GLU A 837 -16.98 15.92 7.39
CA GLU A 837 -16.84 16.81 6.22
C GLU A 837 -16.87 16.03 4.90
N THR A 838 -17.19 14.75 4.91
CA THR A 838 -17.31 13.98 3.69
C THR A 838 -18.52 14.44 2.87
N VAL A 839 -18.31 14.52 1.56
CA VAL A 839 -19.30 15.12 0.65
C VAL A 839 -20.12 14.10 -0.15
N ILE A 840 -19.87 12.81 0.05
CA ILE A 840 -20.60 11.76 -0.66
C ILE A 840 -21.71 11.18 0.19
N ASN A 841 -22.91 11.23 -0.34
CA ASN A 841 -24.09 10.59 0.22
C ASN A 841 -24.45 9.34 -0.60
N ARG A 842 -24.64 8.23 0.11
CA ARG A 842 -25.24 7.02 -0.44
C ARG A 842 -26.46 6.70 0.43
N GLU A 843 -27.67 6.75 -0.12
CA GLU A 843 -28.91 6.47 0.61
C GLU A 843 -29.12 7.33 1.88
N ASP A 844 -28.74 8.61 1.86
CA ASP A 844 -28.77 9.56 2.96
C ASP A 844 -27.66 9.38 4.01
N ASP A 845 -26.75 8.42 3.83
CA ASP A 845 -25.57 8.21 4.66
C ASP A 845 -24.35 8.93 4.09
N HIS A 846 -23.52 9.50 4.97
CA HIS A 846 -22.24 10.05 4.57
C HIS A 846 -21.20 8.93 4.44
N ARG A 847 -20.44 8.96 3.35
CA ARG A 847 -19.41 7.95 3.07
C ARG A 847 -18.07 8.60 2.80
N ILE A 848 -17.01 8.01 3.35
CA ILE A 848 -15.68 8.41 2.95
C ILE A 848 -15.45 8.09 1.47
N HIS A 849 -14.70 8.93 0.80
CA HIS A 849 -14.37 8.72 -0.60
C HIS A 849 -12.91 9.06 -0.90
N GLU A 850 -12.42 8.51 -1.98
CA GLU A 850 -11.15 8.87 -2.62
C GLU A 850 -11.35 8.87 -4.13
N MET A 851 -10.94 9.93 -4.77
CA MET A 851 -10.92 10.04 -6.22
C MET A 851 -9.56 9.70 -6.77
N VAL A 852 -9.53 8.99 -7.89
CA VAL A 852 -8.33 8.78 -8.69
C VAL A 852 -8.43 9.69 -9.91
N LEU A 853 -7.81 10.86 -9.79
CA LEU A 853 -7.83 11.94 -10.76
C LEU A 853 -6.61 11.82 -11.66
N GLY A 854 -6.80 11.76 -12.97
CA GLY A 854 -5.72 11.79 -13.94
C GLY A 854 -5.52 13.19 -14.54
N PHE A 855 -4.29 13.56 -14.82
CA PHE A 855 -3.99 14.75 -15.59
C PHE A 855 -2.68 14.60 -16.36
N ASP A 856 -2.62 15.26 -17.52
CA ASP A 856 -1.46 15.30 -18.38
C ASP A 856 -0.67 16.59 -18.19
N LEU A 857 0.65 16.46 -18.26
CA LEU A 857 1.60 17.55 -18.39
C LEU A 857 2.30 17.38 -19.75
N THR A 858 1.90 18.15 -20.75
CA THR A 858 2.48 18.05 -22.10
C THR A 858 3.37 19.25 -22.41
N ASN A 859 4.55 19.00 -22.96
CA ASN A 859 5.36 20.04 -23.57
C ASN A 859 5.03 20.07 -25.08
N PRO A 860 4.58 21.20 -25.62
CA PRO A 860 4.35 21.29 -27.06
C PRO A 860 5.67 20.99 -27.79
N VAL A 861 5.57 20.19 -28.85
CA VAL A 861 6.70 19.97 -29.77
C VAL A 861 7.07 21.34 -30.36
N THR A 862 8.21 21.85 -30.00
CA THR A 862 8.76 23.01 -30.73
C THR A 862 9.07 22.55 -32.15
N GLU A 863 8.29 23.00 -33.13
CA GLU A 863 8.63 22.87 -34.55
C GLU A 863 9.97 23.57 -34.78
N GLY A 864 11.06 22.79 -34.80
CA GLY A 864 12.38 23.41 -35.02
C GLY A 864 13.60 22.53 -34.80
N ALA A 865 13.46 21.21 -34.69
CA ALA A 865 14.62 20.32 -34.58
C ALA A 865 14.51 19.12 -35.56
N VAL A 866 14.17 19.41 -36.81
CA VAL A 866 14.43 18.54 -37.95
C VAL A 866 15.24 19.30 -38.93
N SER A 867 16.55 19.24 -38.77
CA SER A 867 17.51 19.58 -39.84
C SER A 867 18.71 18.64 -39.76
#